data_fd3848c74787eb239e69f9b06a81cd19
#
_entry.id   fd3848c74787eb239e69f9b06a81cd19
#
_cell.length_a   1.000
_cell.length_b   1.000
_cell.length_c   1.000
_cell.angle_alpha   90.00
_cell.angle_beta   90.00
_cell.angle_gamma   90.00
#
_symmetry.space_group_name_H-M   'P 1'
#
loop_
_entity.id
_entity.type
_entity.pdbx_description
1 polymer ?
#
loop_
_entity_poly.entity_id
_entity_poly.type
_entity_poly.pdbx_seq_one_letter_code
_entity_poly.pdbx_strand_id
1 'polypeptide(L)'
;MRQNRSRVQKKPWEIIKADDTEMWYPYIQVPTDPKITAVVGANESGKSHLLSAIEKAITGYDYKEQPISSRDFCRYSERFLITSDKNRLPDFGTEWTRLSEIECNSIKELSDIPSSRSFDRFFLFRTNGNLLTIYLPEEEGKYSLHQVNAQKIDEFRKILPGTRRLKSNIALPSSIPIQKLVQKVKGEVNCTRYEVLSTNQRQRIRKLIDEFYQNPEKFNQSKTLYSSNEDTDSKKVIQEIISILSNPDSHLNEGDREKQEEEVNLTYDLLCKIAEVNDGALLDLANSMGANDVGYTQALVDKINRQLSANLNFPNYWVQDSKFRLLLSAKDHNLEFTIVDRTGTKYSFEERSSGLKYFLSYFIQHRSYEPPDNVPEILLMDEPDAFLSSRAQQDLLKIFEEVASSEDKKSASQVVYVTHSPFLIDKNHAERIRVLDKGSDYEGTRVVKSVSKNHYEPLRSAFGAFVAETVYISHCNLMVEGPVDQVLLAGASTYLRTYDIASKRESLDLNEVTIVPAEGATNIPYLTYLARGRDSEQPAVIVLLDSDQEGNQAKKELTEKGYGPRKKPPLKKDFVLQVGDLASLGIHFPEKLSSPEVEDLIPIPISVMAAQKFASEVRGIRKRDVEDITEDCVQEKIESGVTMFDAVDACVRACSKDSHYLDKVGFARSVVEIVNSLKENTNREQKYTDALDQFELNFKILFRELDKRKSLAELERTREKASQKVKDLEESFFSNHPNGANREDVVEFVEKLEALLLLDDSFDSDEIRKGIGGIRNDYKLHINLGERVENYEQFKHDVQRLKYLGKFASQGKQEHDEMSSDHGLANSLLENPDSTDSSPEKGEPTSSSLTNSGMIGSRRPKKSRDGNQDHSTTSQ
;
A
#
# COMPACT_ATOMS: atom_id res chain seq x y z
N MET A 1 -31.53 26.45 10.59
CA MET A 1 -30.65 27.57 10.29
C MET A 1 -30.66 27.88 8.78
N ARG A 2 -31.47 28.85 8.38
CA ARG A 2 -31.48 29.41 7.01
C ARG A 2 -30.47 30.55 6.98
N GLN A 3 -29.17 30.27 6.82
CA GLN A 3 -28.19 31.30 6.61
C GLN A 3 -27.20 30.90 5.53
N ASN A 4 -27.12 31.75 4.50
CA ASN A 4 -26.10 31.82 3.46
C ASN A 4 -25.99 30.65 2.44
N ARG A 5 -27.09 30.28 1.78
CA ARG A 5 -27.06 29.71 0.42
C ARG A 5 -27.04 30.82 -0.64
N SER A 6 -26.16 31.82 -0.49
CA SER A 6 -26.02 32.90 -1.46
C SER A 6 -25.15 32.40 -2.63
N ARG A 7 -25.81 32.23 -3.81
CA ARG A 7 -25.21 32.13 -5.14
C ARG A 7 -24.44 30.83 -5.47
N VAL A 8 -24.98 29.68 -5.13
CA VAL A 8 -24.59 28.46 -5.89
C VAL A 8 -25.33 28.54 -7.23
N GLN A 9 -24.58 28.70 -8.32
CA GLN A 9 -25.13 28.71 -9.68
C GLN A 9 -25.70 27.31 -9.97
N LYS A 10 -27.02 27.20 -10.12
CA LYS A 10 -27.71 25.95 -10.40
C LYS A 10 -27.30 25.45 -11.78
N LYS A 11 -26.85 24.21 -11.87
CA LYS A 11 -26.47 23.60 -13.15
C LYS A 11 -27.71 23.06 -13.88
N PRO A 12 -27.74 23.04 -15.23
CA PRO A 12 -28.94 22.63 -15.98
C PRO A 12 -29.46 21.23 -15.62
N TRP A 13 -28.58 20.29 -15.35
CA TRP A 13 -28.95 18.91 -14.96
C TRP A 13 -29.45 18.77 -13.53
N GLU A 14 -29.32 19.82 -12.72
CA GLU A 14 -29.86 19.86 -11.35
C GLU A 14 -31.28 20.42 -11.28
N ILE A 15 -31.77 20.95 -12.40
CA ILE A 15 -33.08 21.58 -12.49
C ILE A 15 -34.05 20.63 -13.16
N ILE A 16 -35.14 20.35 -12.48
CA ILE A 16 -36.21 19.52 -13.03
C ILE A 16 -37.47 20.37 -13.15
N LYS A 17 -38.01 20.40 -14.34
CA LYS A 17 -39.26 21.04 -14.65
C LYS A 17 -40.37 20.00 -14.54
N ALA A 18 -41.29 20.18 -13.62
CA ALA A 18 -42.52 19.41 -13.51
C ALA A 18 -43.68 20.38 -13.26
N ASP A 19 -44.67 20.37 -14.12
CA ASP A 19 -45.93 21.12 -14.02
C ASP A 19 -45.73 22.57 -13.53
N ASP A 20 -45.06 23.41 -14.33
CA ASP A 20 -44.75 24.83 -14.07
C ASP A 20 -43.91 25.10 -12.80
N THR A 21 -43.39 24.09 -12.12
CA THR A 21 -42.49 24.26 -11.00
C THR A 21 -41.08 23.78 -11.34
N GLU A 22 -40.08 24.65 -11.02
CA GLU A 22 -38.67 24.26 -11.11
C GLU A 22 -38.22 23.74 -9.72
N MET A 23 -37.88 22.46 -9.65
CA MET A 23 -37.29 21.84 -8.45
C MET A 23 -35.79 21.68 -8.64
N TRP A 24 -35.00 21.97 -7.60
CA TRP A 24 -33.55 21.84 -7.61
C TRP A 24 -33.11 20.58 -6.85
N TYR A 25 -32.35 19.72 -7.55
CA TYR A 25 -31.76 18.50 -7.02
C TYR A 25 -30.26 18.51 -7.24
N PRO A 26 -29.46 18.87 -6.24
CA PRO A 26 -28.01 18.82 -6.37
C PRO A 26 -27.48 17.40 -6.49
N TYR A 27 -26.63 17.17 -7.48
CA TYR A 27 -25.91 15.91 -7.61
C TYR A 27 -24.75 15.84 -6.61
N ILE A 28 -24.48 14.64 -6.12
CA ILE A 28 -23.25 14.34 -5.39
C ILE A 28 -22.13 14.31 -6.43
N GLN A 29 -21.12 15.18 -6.27
CA GLN A 29 -19.97 15.24 -7.15
C GLN A 29 -18.77 14.62 -6.44
N VAL A 30 -18.20 13.57 -7.02
CA VAL A 30 -17.02 12.87 -6.52
C VAL A 30 -15.90 13.07 -7.54
N PRO A 31 -14.96 14.00 -7.31
CA PRO A 31 -13.81 14.16 -8.21
C PRO A 31 -12.90 12.94 -8.08
N THR A 32 -12.47 12.40 -9.20
CA THR A 32 -11.51 11.29 -9.25
C THR A 32 -10.11 11.81 -9.58
N ASP A 33 -9.08 11.18 -9.04
CA ASP A 33 -7.70 11.43 -9.43
C ASP A 33 -7.41 10.76 -10.78
N PRO A 34 -6.56 11.33 -11.63
CA PRO A 34 -6.22 10.74 -12.94
C PRO A 34 -5.59 9.35 -12.87
N LYS A 35 -4.93 9.02 -11.76
CA LYS A 35 -4.24 7.73 -11.58
C LYS A 35 -4.96 6.84 -10.58
N ILE A 36 -5.06 7.28 -9.31
CA ILE A 36 -5.58 6.44 -8.22
C ILE A 36 -6.54 7.26 -7.36
N THR A 37 -7.71 6.74 -7.09
CA THR A 37 -8.67 7.33 -6.15
C THR A 37 -8.99 6.34 -5.04
N ALA A 38 -8.68 6.70 -3.81
CA ALA A 38 -9.07 5.98 -2.60
C ALA A 38 -10.36 6.56 -2.04
N VAL A 39 -11.40 5.75 -1.92
CA VAL A 39 -12.70 6.16 -1.36
C VAL A 39 -12.85 5.57 0.04
N VAL A 40 -12.93 6.42 1.04
CA VAL A 40 -13.04 6.04 2.44
C VAL A 40 -14.31 6.60 3.07
N GLY A 41 -14.75 6.02 4.17
CA GLY A 41 -15.93 6.47 4.90
C GLY A 41 -16.44 5.42 5.87
N ALA A 42 -17.31 5.82 6.79
CA ALA A 42 -17.97 4.91 7.73
C ALA A 42 -18.80 3.84 7.00
N ASN A 43 -19.18 2.77 7.72
CA ASN A 43 -20.11 1.79 7.19
C ASN A 43 -21.42 2.48 6.78
N GLU A 44 -22.04 2.00 5.71
CA GLU A 44 -23.28 2.57 5.14
C GLU A 44 -23.16 4.00 4.59
N SER A 45 -21.93 4.55 4.40
CA SER A 45 -21.75 5.87 3.78
C SER A 45 -21.98 5.89 2.26
N GLY A 46 -22.25 4.75 1.62
CA GLY A 46 -22.55 4.66 0.18
C GLY A 46 -21.36 4.35 -0.72
N LYS A 47 -20.21 3.90 -0.17
CA LYS A 47 -18.97 3.63 -0.93
C LYS A 47 -19.16 2.61 -2.06
N SER A 48 -19.71 1.44 -1.79
CA SER A 48 -19.94 0.40 -2.81
C SER A 48 -20.96 0.84 -3.86
N HIS A 49 -21.94 1.68 -3.46
CA HIS A 49 -22.87 2.29 -4.42
C HIS A 49 -22.18 3.27 -5.38
N LEU A 50 -21.12 3.94 -4.94
CA LEU A 50 -20.32 4.80 -5.82
C LEU A 50 -19.65 4.00 -6.93
N LEU A 51 -19.08 2.83 -6.64
CA LEU A 51 -18.49 1.96 -7.67
C LEU A 51 -19.53 1.53 -8.70
N SER A 52 -20.71 1.08 -8.24
CA SER A 52 -21.81 0.75 -9.15
C SER A 52 -22.34 1.95 -9.91
N ALA A 53 -22.30 3.14 -9.33
CA ALA A 53 -22.67 4.37 -10.04
C ALA A 53 -21.68 4.72 -11.16
N ILE A 54 -20.37 4.50 -10.95
CA ILE A 54 -19.34 4.67 -11.98
C ILE A 54 -19.61 3.70 -13.14
N GLU A 55 -19.80 2.41 -12.84
CA GLU A 55 -20.11 1.39 -13.85
C GLU A 55 -21.36 1.76 -14.65
N LYS A 56 -22.45 2.08 -13.95
CA LYS A 56 -23.71 2.43 -14.61
C LYS A 56 -23.67 3.75 -15.40
N ALA A 57 -22.90 4.73 -14.95
CA ALA A 57 -22.70 5.97 -15.70
C ALA A 57 -22.00 5.72 -17.04
N ILE A 58 -21.01 4.85 -17.07
CA ILE A 58 -20.18 4.57 -18.25
C ILE A 58 -20.85 3.54 -19.16
N THR A 59 -21.19 2.37 -18.62
CA THR A 59 -21.67 1.24 -19.42
C THR A 59 -23.20 1.13 -19.51
N GLY A 60 -23.94 1.66 -18.53
CA GLY A 60 -25.38 1.48 -18.35
C GLY A 60 -25.73 0.27 -17.47
N TYR A 61 -24.75 -0.53 -17.08
CA TYR A 61 -24.89 -1.75 -16.27
C TYR A 61 -23.91 -1.75 -15.12
N ASP A 62 -24.19 -2.46 -14.05
CA ASP A 62 -23.22 -2.77 -13.01
C ASP A 62 -22.47 -4.07 -13.32
N TYR A 63 -21.55 -4.44 -12.44
CA TYR A 63 -20.71 -5.66 -12.59
C TYR A 63 -21.51 -6.98 -12.60
N LYS A 64 -22.80 -6.95 -12.21
CA LYS A 64 -23.74 -8.08 -12.29
C LYS A 64 -24.64 -7.99 -13.51
N GLU A 65 -24.27 -7.15 -14.48
CA GLU A 65 -25.05 -6.88 -15.69
C GLU A 65 -26.48 -6.36 -15.41
N GLN A 66 -26.72 -5.79 -14.19
CA GLN A 66 -27.99 -5.20 -13.83
C GLN A 66 -28.12 -3.80 -14.43
N PRO A 67 -29.13 -3.53 -15.25
CA PRO A 67 -29.35 -2.21 -15.83
C PRO A 67 -29.75 -1.18 -14.76
N ILE A 68 -29.70 0.08 -15.11
CA ILE A 68 -30.23 1.16 -14.28
C ILE A 68 -31.72 0.89 -14.01
N SER A 69 -32.08 0.95 -12.72
CA SER A 69 -33.43 0.65 -12.26
C SER A 69 -33.93 1.65 -11.21
N SER A 70 -35.19 1.61 -10.87
CA SER A 70 -35.77 2.40 -9.78
C SER A 70 -35.17 2.09 -8.39
N ARG A 71 -34.45 0.95 -8.24
CA ARG A 71 -33.74 0.58 -7.01
C ARG A 71 -32.51 1.44 -6.78
N ASP A 72 -31.98 2.06 -7.83
CA ASP A 72 -30.80 2.93 -7.79
C ASP A 72 -31.13 4.36 -7.29
N PHE A 73 -32.41 4.69 -7.08
CA PHE A 73 -32.77 5.93 -6.41
C PHE A 73 -32.34 5.95 -4.94
N CYS A 74 -31.80 7.09 -4.53
CA CYS A 74 -31.56 7.34 -3.11
C CYS A 74 -32.90 7.27 -2.33
N ARG A 75 -32.98 6.37 -1.37
CA ARG A 75 -34.21 6.15 -0.56
C ARG A 75 -34.59 7.33 0.32
N TYR A 76 -33.66 8.23 0.58
CA TYR A 76 -33.89 9.49 1.30
C TYR A 76 -34.39 10.61 0.40
N SER A 77 -34.43 10.38 -0.93
CA SER A 77 -34.97 11.37 -1.86
C SER A 77 -36.49 11.40 -1.78
N GLU A 78 -37.08 12.60 -1.67
CA GLU A 78 -38.53 12.78 -1.75
C GLU A 78 -39.14 12.15 -3.01
N ARG A 79 -38.34 11.98 -4.08
CA ARG A 79 -38.77 11.31 -5.32
C ARG A 79 -39.00 9.82 -5.18
N PHE A 80 -38.31 9.16 -4.25
CA PHE A 80 -38.49 7.71 -4.04
C PHE A 80 -39.91 7.35 -3.59
N LEU A 81 -40.59 8.24 -2.84
CA LEU A 81 -41.87 7.99 -2.25
C LEU A 81 -43.08 8.56 -3.03
N ILE A 82 -42.87 9.55 -3.90
CA ILE A 82 -43.99 10.43 -4.32
C ILE A 82 -44.29 10.33 -5.81
N THR A 83 -43.37 9.87 -6.64
CA THR A 83 -43.64 9.85 -8.06
C THR A 83 -44.47 8.64 -8.49
N SER A 84 -45.73 8.89 -8.78
CA SER A 84 -46.59 8.05 -9.61
C SER A 84 -46.03 7.75 -10.99
N ASP A 85 -44.95 8.41 -11.38
CA ASP A 85 -44.22 8.22 -12.65
C ASP A 85 -43.22 7.06 -12.52
N LYS A 86 -43.76 5.85 -12.58
CA LYS A 86 -43.01 4.58 -12.51
C LYS A 86 -41.99 4.42 -13.65
N ASN A 87 -41.98 5.33 -14.63
CA ASN A 87 -41.15 5.26 -15.85
C ASN A 87 -39.87 6.08 -15.76
N ARG A 88 -39.64 6.85 -14.67
CA ARG A 88 -38.45 7.66 -14.54
C ARG A 88 -37.38 6.92 -13.74
N LEU A 89 -36.21 6.78 -14.34
CA LEU A 89 -35.03 6.18 -13.73
C LEU A 89 -34.08 7.27 -13.19
N PRO A 90 -33.19 6.93 -12.24
CA PRO A 90 -32.16 7.88 -11.79
C PRO A 90 -31.17 8.18 -12.92
N ASP A 91 -30.67 9.40 -12.94
CA ASP A 91 -29.67 9.87 -13.88
C ASP A 91 -28.26 9.73 -13.29
N PHE A 92 -27.32 9.26 -14.09
CA PHE A 92 -25.91 9.16 -13.73
C PHE A 92 -25.09 10.07 -14.64
N GLY A 93 -24.13 10.82 -14.08
CA GLY A 93 -23.30 11.74 -14.84
C GLY A 93 -21.81 11.56 -14.58
N THR A 94 -21.02 11.79 -15.62
CA THR A 94 -19.56 11.82 -15.58
C THR A 94 -19.05 13.11 -16.19
N GLU A 95 -17.97 13.66 -15.62
CA GLU A 95 -17.23 14.78 -16.21
C GLU A 95 -15.93 14.25 -16.82
N TRP A 96 -15.68 14.60 -18.06
CA TRP A 96 -14.49 14.22 -18.82
C TRP A 96 -13.65 15.46 -19.10
N THR A 97 -12.36 15.39 -18.84
CA THR A 97 -11.41 16.51 -18.95
C THR A 97 -10.13 16.06 -19.65
N ARG A 98 -9.35 17.01 -20.14
CA ARG A 98 -8.05 16.74 -20.81
C ARG A 98 -8.20 15.90 -22.08
N LEU A 99 -9.21 16.17 -22.86
CA LEU A 99 -9.48 15.46 -24.10
C LEU A 99 -8.46 15.82 -25.19
N SER A 100 -8.02 14.82 -25.93
CA SER A 100 -7.23 15.01 -27.15
C SER A 100 -8.11 15.54 -28.31
N GLU A 101 -7.51 16.15 -29.31
CA GLU A 101 -8.23 16.58 -30.51
C GLU A 101 -8.93 15.43 -31.25
N ILE A 102 -8.32 14.23 -31.22
CA ILE A 102 -8.88 13.01 -31.82
C ILE A 102 -10.18 12.63 -31.12
N GLU A 103 -10.15 12.59 -29.77
CA GLU A 103 -11.34 12.27 -28.97
C GLU A 103 -12.44 13.32 -29.17
N CYS A 104 -12.10 14.59 -29.16
CA CYS A 104 -13.07 15.66 -29.43
C CYS A 104 -13.73 15.52 -30.81
N ASN A 105 -12.98 15.19 -31.86
CA ASN A 105 -13.51 14.99 -33.18
C ASN A 105 -14.40 13.75 -33.27
N SER A 106 -14.00 12.64 -32.64
CA SER A 106 -14.83 11.43 -32.57
C SER A 106 -16.16 11.69 -31.85
N ILE A 107 -16.14 12.47 -30.74
CA ILE A 107 -17.35 12.85 -30.02
C ILE A 107 -18.29 13.71 -30.90
N LYS A 108 -17.75 14.66 -31.68
CA LYS A 108 -18.53 15.48 -32.62
C LYS A 108 -19.20 14.65 -33.71
N GLU A 109 -18.50 13.64 -34.24
CA GLU A 109 -19.05 12.77 -35.31
C GLU A 109 -20.20 11.87 -34.79
N LEU A 110 -20.20 11.57 -33.49
CA LEU A 110 -21.19 10.68 -32.88
C LEU A 110 -22.33 11.41 -32.16
N SER A 111 -22.29 12.75 -32.14
CA SER A 111 -23.27 13.59 -31.46
C SER A 111 -23.75 14.72 -32.39
N ASP A 112 -24.69 15.53 -31.91
CA ASP A 112 -25.18 16.73 -32.60
C ASP A 112 -24.33 17.98 -32.31
N ILE A 113 -23.10 17.83 -31.85
CA ILE A 113 -22.18 18.93 -31.58
C ILE A 113 -21.65 19.49 -32.91
N PRO A 114 -21.76 20.80 -33.16
CA PRO A 114 -21.25 21.43 -34.40
C PRO A 114 -19.73 21.21 -34.56
N SER A 115 -19.26 20.85 -35.73
CA SER A 115 -17.84 20.60 -36.04
C SER A 115 -16.93 21.80 -35.73
N SER A 116 -17.46 23.02 -35.78
CA SER A 116 -16.74 24.27 -35.48
C SER A 116 -16.53 24.50 -33.97
N ARG A 117 -17.22 23.74 -33.09
CA ARG A 117 -17.13 23.90 -31.62
C ARG A 117 -15.85 23.29 -31.09
N SER A 118 -15.06 24.08 -30.37
CA SER A 118 -13.92 23.57 -29.58
C SER A 118 -14.33 23.38 -28.14
N PHE A 119 -13.87 22.28 -27.53
CA PHE A 119 -14.01 22.01 -26.09
C PHE A 119 -12.87 21.11 -25.63
N ASP A 120 -12.51 21.24 -24.35
CA ASP A 120 -11.49 20.45 -23.68
C ASP A 120 -12.07 19.56 -22.57
N ARG A 121 -13.35 19.78 -22.27
CA ARG A 121 -14.13 19.01 -21.28
C ARG A 121 -15.60 18.97 -21.64
N PHE A 122 -16.28 17.92 -21.19
CA PHE A 122 -17.74 17.79 -21.29
C PHE A 122 -18.31 17.00 -20.11
N PHE A 123 -19.61 17.16 -19.91
CA PHE A 123 -20.37 16.36 -18.96
C PHE A 123 -21.27 15.40 -19.73
N LEU A 124 -21.15 14.11 -19.46
CA LEU A 124 -21.97 13.06 -20.03
C LEU A 124 -22.98 12.59 -19.00
N PHE A 125 -24.25 12.71 -19.28
CA PHE A 125 -25.33 12.19 -18.45
C PHE A 125 -26.05 11.05 -19.18
N ARG A 126 -26.21 9.96 -18.46
CA ARG A 126 -27.09 8.88 -18.84
C ARG A 126 -28.43 9.13 -18.18
N THR A 127 -29.39 9.60 -18.99
CA THR A 127 -30.72 9.97 -18.54
C THR A 127 -31.73 8.89 -18.93
N ASN A 128 -32.68 8.60 -18.04
CA ASN A 128 -33.74 7.61 -18.26
C ASN A 128 -33.23 6.25 -18.79
N GLY A 129 -32.13 5.77 -18.28
CA GLY A 129 -31.52 4.48 -18.59
C GLY A 129 -30.60 4.44 -19.78
N ASN A 130 -31.01 4.90 -20.96
CA ASN A 130 -30.22 4.73 -22.17
C ASN A 130 -29.94 6.01 -22.99
N LEU A 131 -30.59 7.11 -22.67
CA LEU A 131 -30.30 8.38 -23.37
C LEU A 131 -29.00 8.98 -22.89
N LEU A 132 -28.08 9.25 -23.80
CA LEU A 132 -26.82 9.91 -23.55
C LEU A 132 -26.91 11.37 -23.90
N THR A 133 -26.83 12.23 -22.89
CA THR A 133 -26.89 13.69 -23.00
C THR A 133 -25.54 14.31 -22.68
N ILE A 134 -25.04 15.17 -23.56
CA ILE A 134 -23.77 15.87 -23.38
C ILE A 134 -24.06 17.33 -23.02
N TYR A 135 -23.41 17.86 -22.01
CA TYR A 135 -23.39 19.26 -21.68
C TYR A 135 -21.99 19.83 -21.90
N LEU A 136 -21.86 20.85 -22.76
CA LEU A 136 -20.62 21.57 -22.95
C LEU A 136 -20.65 22.88 -22.18
N PRO A 137 -19.60 23.19 -21.37
CA PRO A 137 -19.53 24.48 -20.71
C PRO A 137 -19.38 25.64 -21.72
N GLU A 138 -20.06 26.74 -21.41
CA GLU A 138 -20.00 28.01 -22.13
C GLU A 138 -19.50 29.13 -21.21
N GLU A 139 -19.30 30.32 -21.78
CA GLU A 139 -18.97 31.52 -20.99
C GLU A 139 -20.08 31.84 -20.00
N GLU A 140 -19.73 32.51 -18.91
CA GLU A 140 -20.63 32.89 -17.81
C GLU A 140 -21.32 31.72 -17.05
N GLY A 141 -20.75 30.48 -17.13
CA GLY A 141 -21.32 29.32 -16.42
C GLY A 141 -22.61 28.76 -17.02
N LYS A 142 -22.87 29.08 -18.27
CA LYS A 142 -23.92 28.45 -19.09
C LYS A 142 -23.43 27.14 -19.67
N TYR A 143 -24.36 26.30 -20.11
CA TYR A 143 -24.08 25.02 -20.74
C TYR A 143 -24.95 24.82 -21.95
N SER A 144 -24.37 24.40 -23.09
CA SER A 144 -25.14 23.90 -24.24
C SER A 144 -25.43 22.41 -24.08
N LEU A 145 -26.64 22.04 -24.47
CA LEU A 145 -27.12 20.66 -24.41
C LEU A 145 -27.01 20.01 -25.77
N HIS A 146 -26.40 18.83 -25.82
CA HIS A 146 -26.24 18.01 -27.02
C HIS A 146 -26.63 16.56 -26.71
N GLN A 147 -27.01 15.83 -27.75
CA GLN A 147 -27.38 14.43 -27.63
C GLN A 147 -26.50 13.55 -28.49
N VAL A 148 -26.19 12.35 -27.97
CA VAL A 148 -25.55 11.31 -28.76
C VAL A 148 -26.59 10.72 -29.72
N ASN A 149 -26.22 10.52 -30.97
CA ASN A 149 -27.11 9.93 -31.95
C ASN A 149 -27.53 8.52 -31.52
N ALA A 150 -28.83 8.27 -31.41
CA ALA A 150 -29.40 7.02 -30.93
C ALA A 150 -28.91 5.77 -31.71
N GLN A 151 -28.60 5.93 -33.01
CA GLN A 151 -28.08 4.85 -33.86
C GLN A 151 -26.59 4.59 -33.64
N LYS A 152 -25.86 5.51 -33.00
CA LYS A 152 -24.41 5.46 -32.77
C LYS A 152 -24.02 5.30 -31.29
N ILE A 153 -24.96 4.98 -30.43
CA ILE A 153 -24.70 4.82 -28.98
C ILE A 153 -23.64 3.76 -28.74
N ASP A 154 -23.66 2.65 -29.46
CA ASP A 154 -22.68 1.57 -29.26
C ASP A 154 -21.29 1.96 -29.80
N GLU A 155 -21.21 2.80 -30.81
CA GLU A 155 -19.95 3.40 -31.29
C GLU A 155 -19.42 4.42 -30.27
N PHE A 156 -20.30 5.22 -29.67
CA PHE A 156 -19.95 6.17 -28.63
C PHE A 156 -19.42 5.47 -27.38
N ARG A 157 -20.01 4.33 -27.00
CA ARG A 157 -19.52 3.53 -25.87
C ARG A 157 -18.07 3.04 -26.05
N LYS A 158 -17.63 2.79 -27.28
CA LYS A 158 -16.23 2.35 -27.56
C LYS A 158 -15.20 3.45 -27.37
N ILE A 159 -15.61 4.72 -27.32
CA ILE A 159 -14.71 5.85 -27.05
C ILE A 159 -14.52 6.03 -25.52
N LEU A 160 -15.53 5.64 -24.72
CA LEU A 160 -15.45 5.73 -23.27
C LEU A 160 -14.52 4.64 -22.73
N PRO A 161 -13.84 4.88 -21.60
CA PRO A 161 -13.03 3.85 -20.98
C PRO A 161 -13.88 2.66 -20.56
N GLY A 162 -13.29 1.48 -20.65
CA GLY A 162 -13.88 0.28 -20.07
C GLY A 162 -13.88 0.35 -18.53
N THR A 163 -14.81 -0.35 -17.89
CA THR A 163 -14.80 -0.56 -16.44
C THR A 163 -14.51 -2.02 -16.14
N ARG A 164 -13.54 -2.27 -15.26
CA ARG A 164 -13.20 -3.61 -14.79
C ARG A 164 -13.23 -3.67 -13.28
N ARG A 165 -14.03 -4.56 -12.73
CA ARG A 165 -14.09 -4.78 -11.28
C ARG A 165 -13.30 -6.03 -10.90
N LEU A 166 -12.28 -5.90 -10.04
CA LEU A 166 -11.63 -7.05 -9.44
C LEU A 166 -12.52 -7.62 -8.33
N LYS A 167 -12.64 -8.94 -8.34
CA LYS A 167 -13.50 -9.65 -7.38
C LYS A 167 -12.73 -9.93 -6.10
N SER A 168 -13.17 -9.35 -4.99
CA SER A 168 -12.53 -9.46 -3.68
C SER A 168 -12.93 -10.73 -2.89
N ASN A 169 -13.96 -11.43 -3.35
CA ASN A 169 -14.51 -12.62 -2.68
C ASN A 169 -14.07 -13.95 -3.28
N ILE A 170 -13.13 -13.95 -4.23
CA ILE A 170 -12.64 -15.13 -4.94
C ILE A 170 -11.20 -15.41 -4.54
N ALA A 171 -10.90 -16.67 -4.27
CA ALA A 171 -9.56 -17.14 -3.99
C ALA A 171 -9.21 -18.35 -4.86
N LEU A 172 -7.91 -18.58 -5.07
CA LEU A 172 -7.47 -19.81 -5.75
C LEU A 172 -7.88 -21.02 -4.91
N PRO A 173 -8.55 -22.03 -5.49
CA PRO A 173 -8.97 -23.22 -4.75
C PRO A 173 -7.76 -24.11 -4.39
N SER A 174 -7.82 -24.81 -3.26
CA SER A 174 -6.78 -25.77 -2.88
C SER A 174 -6.70 -26.96 -3.85
N SER A 175 -7.82 -27.30 -4.47
CA SER A 175 -7.95 -28.42 -5.37
C SER A 175 -9.05 -28.18 -6.40
N ILE A 176 -8.80 -28.55 -7.65
CA ILE A 176 -9.76 -28.41 -8.75
C ILE A 176 -9.75 -29.66 -9.65
N PRO A 177 -10.94 -30.17 -10.05
CA PRO A 177 -11.00 -31.24 -11.05
C PRO A 177 -10.45 -30.76 -12.40
N ILE A 178 -9.47 -31.51 -12.96
CA ILE A 178 -8.83 -31.13 -14.24
C ILE A 178 -9.85 -31.05 -15.38
N GLN A 179 -10.88 -31.88 -15.34
CA GLN A 179 -11.92 -31.89 -16.38
C GLN A 179 -12.72 -30.58 -16.47
N LYS A 180 -12.88 -29.85 -15.36
CA LYS A 180 -13.51 -28.51 -15.40
C LYS A 180 -12.67 -27.50 -16.17
N LEU A 181 -11.34 -27.57 -16.08
CA LEU A 181 -10.43 -26.74 -16.87
C LEU A 181 -10.44 -27.13 -18.35
N VAL A 182 -10.48 -28.44 -18.63
CA VAL A 182 -10.55 -28.94 -20.00
C VAL A 182 -11.87 -28.59 -20.68
N GLN A 183 -12.99 -28.64 -19.97
CA GLN A 183 -14.30 -28.19 -20.48
C GLN A 183 -14.28 -26.72 -20.92
N LYS A 184 -13.56 -25.88 -20.22
CA LYS A 184 -13.37 -24.47 -20.61
C LYS A 184 -12.61 -24.33 -21.93
N VAL A 185 -11.67 -25.22 -22.21
CA VAL A 185 -10.83 -25.21 -23.43
C VAL A 185 -11.57 -25.74 -24.67
N LYS A 186 -12.28 -26.83 -24.55
CA LYS A 186 -12.88 -27.55 -25.68
C LYS A 186 -14.41 -27.54 -25.74
N GLY A 187 -15.08 -26.93 -24.73
CA GLY A 187 -16.52 -27.07 -24.58
C GLY A 187 -16.91 -28.47 -24.06
N GLU A 188 -17.79 -29.17 -24.74
CA GLU A 188 -18.21 -30.52 -24.30
C GLU A 188 -17.07 -31.51 -24.46
N VAL A 189 -16.62 -32.10 -23.35
CA VAL A 189 -15.64 -33.19 -23.32
C VAL A 189 -16.34 -34.46 -22.85
N ASN A 190 -16.11 -35.59 -23.57
CA ASN A 190 -16.54 -36.92 -23.14
C ASN A 190 -15.74 -37.34 -21.88
N CYS A 191 -16.13 -36.91 -20.70
CA CYS A 191 -15.61 -37.38 -19.44
C CYS A 191 -16.66 -38.12 -18.65
N THR A 192 -16.24 -39.05 -17.79
CA THR A 192 -17.18 -39.70 -16.88
C THR A 192 -17.69 -38.69 -15.85
N ARG A 193 -18.95 -38.79 -15.46
CA ARG A 193 -19.55 -37.92 -14.44
C ARG A 193 -18.77 -37.92 -13.12
N TYR A 194 -18.10 -39.00 -12.78
CA TYR A 194 -17.24 -39.12 -11.60
C TYR A 194 -15.98 -38.23 -11.68
N GLU A 195 -15.41 -38.04 -12.86
CA GLU A 195 -14.19 -37.24 -13.08
C GLU A 195 -14.42 -35.75 -12.90
N VAL A 196 -15.66 -35.26 -13.02
CA VAL A 196 -16.08 -33.87 -12.83
C VAL A 196 -16.35 -33.56 -11.34
N LEU A 197 -16.48 -34.56 -10.49
CA LEU A 197 -16.79 -34.40 -9.08
C LEU A 197 -15.62 -33.76 -8.31
N SER A 198 -15.95 -32.89 -7.36
CA SER A 198 -14.99 -32.34 -6.38
C SER A 198 -14.46 -33.45 -5.45
N THR A 199 -13.33 -33.19 -4.81
CA THR A 199 -12.73 -34.09 -3.81
C THR A 199 -13.75 -34.46 -2.72
N ASN A 200 -14.50 -33.49 -2.21
CA ASN A 200 -15.50 -33.70 -1.16
C ASN A 200 -16.64 -34.63 -1.64
N GLN A 201 -17.12 -34.42 -2.87
CA GLN A 201 -18.17 -35.26 -3.47
C GLN A 201 -17.68 -36.70 -3.68
N ARG A 202 -16.43 -36.87 -4.15
CA ARG A 202 -15.84 -38.23 -4.29
C ARG A 202 -15.66 -38.94 -2.95
N GLN A 203 -15.20 -38.18 -1.92
CA GLN A 203 -15.09 -38.75 -0.55
C GLN A 203 -16.46 -39.13 0.00
N ARG A 204 -17.50 -38.31 -0.24
CA ARG A 204 -18.85 -38.63 0.18
C ARG A 204 -19.37 -39.93 -0.50
N ILE A 205 -19.16 -40.07 -1.83
CA ILE A 205 -19.50 -41.31 -2.54
C ILE A 205 -18.73 -42.51 -2.00
N ARG A 206 -17.40 -42.38 -1.80
CA ARG A 206 -16.58 -43.45 -1.19
C ARG A 206 -17.11 -43.83 0.20
N LYS A 207 -17.41 -42.86 1.05
CA LYS A 207 -17.97 -43.13 2.37
C LYS A 207 -19.34 -43.84 2.32
N LEU A 208 -20.21 -43.42 1.40
CA LEU A 208 -21.50 -44.11 1.17
C LEU A 208 -21.30 -45.56 0.67
N ILE A 209 -20.33 -45.78 -0.18
CA ILE A 209 -19.95 -47.09 -0.67
C ILE A 209 -19.38 -47.97 0.48
N ASP A 210 -18.48 -47.41 1.29
CA ASP A 210 -17.88 -48.12 2.41
C ASP A 210 -18.92 -48.47 3.48
N GLU A 211 -19.86 -47.60 3.78
CA GLU A 211 -21.00 -47.86 4.66
C GLU A 211 -21.86 -49.00 4.09
N PHE A 212 -22.04 -49.05 2.79
CA PHE A 212 -22.74 -50.12 2.10
C PHE A 212 -22.04 -51.47 2.27
N TYR A 213 -20.71 -51.51 2.14
CA TYR A 213 -19.92 -52.75 2.28
C TYR A 213 -19.70 -53.17 3.74
N GLN A 214 -19.65 -52.26 4.68
CA GLN A 214 -19.41 -52.56 6.10
C GLN A 214 -20.64 -53.12 6.82
N ASN A 215 -21.87 -52.81 6.34
CA ASN A 215 -23.09 -53.29 6.90
C ASN A 215 -23.97 -54.06 5.89
N PRO A 216 -23.46 -55.17 5.32
CA PRO A 216 -24.19 -55.88 4.27
C PRO A 216 -25.52 -56.49 4.80
N GLU A 217 -25.66 -56.76 6.10
CA GLU A 217 -26.89 -57.32 6.67
C GLU A 217 -28.07 -56.30 6.71
N LYS A 218 -27.80 -55.03 6.89
CA LYS A 218 -28.78 -53.93 6.74
C LYS A 218 -29.27 -53.83 5.30
N PHE A 219 -28.46 -54.25 4.33
CA PHE A 219 -28.75 -54.15 2.90
C PHE A 219 -29.15 -55.49 2.26
N ASN A 220 -28.87 -56.65 2.89
CA ASN A 220 -29.18 -57.99 2.36
C ASN A 220 -30.64 -58.42 2.59
N GLN A 221 -31.47 -57.65 3.31
CA GLN A 221 -32.92 -58.00 3.41
C GLN A 221 -33.71 -57.68 2.15
N SER A 222 -33.13 -57.10 1.12
CA SER A 222 -33.77 -56.83 -0.17
C SER A 222 -33.31 -57.74 -1.28
N LYS A 223 -33.51 -59.06 -1.14
CA LYS A 223 -33.29 -60.04 -2.19
C LYS A 223 -34.34 -60.02 -3.33
N THR A 224 -35.18 -59.01 -3.39
CA THR A 224 -36.15 -58.82 -4.48
C THR A 224 -36.14 -57.35 -4.89
N LEU A 225 -35.27 -57.00 -5.83
CA LEU A 225 -35.17 -55.67 -6.45
C LEU A 225 -36.40 -55.25 -7.26
N TYR A 226 -37.51 -55.99 -7.25
CA TYR A 226 -38.67 -55.76 -8.11
C TYR A 226 -40.07 -55.84 -7.46
N SER A 227 -40.20 -55.92 -6.19
CA SER A 227 -41.56 -55.87 -5.60
C SER A 227 -41.58 -55.24 -4.21
N SER A 228 -42.52 -54.32 -4.07
CA SER A 228 -43.10 -53.66 -2.91
C SER A 228 -42.48 -52.36 -2.39
N ASN A 229 -43.40 -51.44 -2.09
CA ASN A 229 -43.35 -50.07 -1.64
C ASN A 229 -42.74 -49.88 -0.25
N GLU A 230 -41.54 -50.37 0.03
CA GLU A 230 -40.82 -49.98 1.25
C GLU A 230 -39.46 -49.37 0.87
N ASP A 231 -39.29 -48.13 1.24
CA ASP A 231 -38.05 -47.32 1.18
C ASP A 231 -36.98 -47.98 2.05
N THR A 232 -36.20 -48.89 1.46
CA THR A 232 -35.05 -49.48 2.11
C THR A 232 -33.85 -48.50 2.07
N ASP A 233 -33.05 -48.42 3.13
CA ASP A 233 -31.89 -47.53 3.25
C ASP A 233 -30.92 -47.70 2.07
N SER A 234 -30.82 -48.88 1.47
CA SER A 234 -30.05 -49.16 0.26
C SER A 234 -30.53 -48.37 -0.97
N LYS A 235 -31.81 -48.21 -1.18
CA LYS A 235 -32.38 -47.40 -2.28
C LYS A 235 -32.06 -45.90 -2.06
N LYS A 236 -32.05 -45.44 -0.80
CA LYS A 236 -31.71 -44.05 -0.49
C LYS A 236 -30.23 -43.78 -0.81
N VAL A 237 -29.32 -44.65 -0.40
CA VAL A 237 -27.88 -44.54 -0.71
C VAL A 237 -27.61 -44.55 -2.22
N ILE A 238 -28.22 -45.49 -2.94
CA ILE A 238 -28.09 -45.58 -4.40
C ILE A 238 -28.67 -44.35 -5.08
N GLN A 239 -29.85 -43.87 -4.62
CA GLN A 239 -30.46 -42.64 -5.13
C GLN A 239 -29.60 -41.41 -4.83
N GLU A 240 -28.97 -41.34 -3.66
CA GLU A 240 -28.08 -40.26 -3.30
C GLU A 240 -26.81 -40.27 -4.19
N ILE A 241 -26.20 -41.43 -4.40
CA ILE A 241 -25.07 -41.58 -5.35
C ILE A 241 -25.48 -41.18 -6.78
N ILE A 242 -26.65 -41.67 -7.25
CA ILE A 242 -27.15 -41.31 -8.58
C ILE A 242 -27.45 -39.82 -8.67
N SER A 243 -27.99 -39.21 -7.64
CA SER A 243 -28.22 -37.77 -7.57
C SER A 243 -26.93 -36.97 -7.70
N ILE A 244 -25.89 -37.32 -6.95
CA ILE A 244 -24.58 -36.69 -7.02
C ILE A 244 -23.94 -36.84 -8.42
N LEU A 245 -24.06 -38.02 -9.00
CA LEU A 245 -23.53 -38.32 -10.33
C LEU A 245 -24.35 -37.70 -11.49
N SER A 246 -25.69 -37.61 -11.32
CA SER A 246 -26.56 -37.07 -12.36
C SER A 246 -26.53 -35.57 -12.47
N ASN A 247 -26.34 -34.90 -11.35
CA ASN A 247 -26.27 -33.45 -11.29
C ASN A 247 -25.33 -33.01 -10.15
N PRO A 248 -24.02 -33.02 -10.42
CA PRO A 248 -23.00 -32.68 -9.43
C PRO A 248 -23.26 -31.33 -8.75
N ASP A 249 -23.84 -30.41 -9.49
CA ASP A 249 -24.07 -29.03 -9.05
C ASP A 249 -25.51 -28.80 -8.51
N SER A 250 -26.34 -29.87 -8.41
CA SER A 250 -27.76 -29.74 -7.96
C SER A 250 -27.91 -29.29 -6.51
N HIS A 251 -26.88 -29.46 -5.69
CA HIS A 251 -26.89 -29.08 -4.29
C HIS A 251 -26.25 -27.70 -4.04
N LEU A 252 -25.73 -27.06 -5.09
CA LEU A 252 -25.14 -25.74 -5.00
C LEU A 252 -26.19 -24.68 -5.25
N ASN A 253 -26.24 -23.70 -4.36
CA ASN A 253 -26.99 -22.47 -4.59
C ASN A 253 -26.40 -21.74 -5.81
N GLU A 254 -27.16 -20.85 -6.42
CA GLU A 254 -26.74 -20.07 -7.58
C GLU A 254 -25.41 -19.33 -7.32
N GLY A 255 -25.24 -18.74 -6.13
CA GLY A 255 -24.01 -18.06 -5.71
C GLY A 255 -22.80 -19.01 -5.54
N ASP A 256 -23.03 -20.26 -5.11
CA ASP A 256 -21.94 -21.24 -4.99
C ASP A 256 -21.47 -21.75 -6.37
N ARG A 257 -22.39 -21.85 -7.35
CA ARG A 257 -22.06 -22.19 -8.74
C ARG A 257 -21.24 -21.09 -9.39
N GLU A 258 -21.69 -19.84 -9.26
CA GLU A 258 -20.98 -18.66 -9.75
C GLU A 258 -19.57 -18.60 -9.16
N LYS A 259 -19.43 -18.80 -7.85
CA LYS A 259 -18.12 -18.84 -7.18
C LYS A 259 -17.23 -19.96 -7.71
N GLN A 260 -17.76 -21.15 -7.93
CA GLN A 260 -16.99 -22.28 -8.46
C GLN A 260 -16.52 -22.04 -9.89
N GLU A 261 -17.34 -21.42 -10.73
CA GLU A 261 -16.98 -21.03 -12.09
C GLU A 261 -15.85 -19.99 -12.08
N GLU A 262 -15.90 -19.03 -11.18
CA GLU A 262 -14.85 -18.03 -10.98
C GLU A 262 -13.52 -18.66 -10.50
N GLU A 263 -13.58 -19.65 -9.61
CA GLU A 263 -12.38 -20.40 -9.18
C GLU A 263 -11.75 -21.19 -10.34
N VAL A 264 -12.58 -21.74 -11.23
CA VAL A 264 -12.11 -22.38 -12.48
C VAL A 264 -11.46 -21.37 -13.40
N ASN A 265 -12.08 -20.20 -13.57
CA ASN A 265 -11.56 -19.12 -14.38
C ASN A 265 -10.22 -18.62 -13.86
N LEU A 266 -10.10 -18.38 -12.54
CA LEU A 266 -8.87 -17.96 -11.91
C LEU A 266 -7.73 -18.98 -12.06
N THR A 267 -8.07 -20.28 -11.95
CA THR A 267 -7.09 -21.36 -12.14
C THR A 267 -6.64 -21.46 -13.58
N TYR A 268 -7.55 -21.32 -14.53
CA TYR A 268 -7.22 -21.29 -15.96
C TYR A 268 -6.30 -20.12 -16.29
N ASP A 269 -6.61 -18.94 -15.77
CA ASP A 269 -5.81 -17.73 -15.96
C ASP A 269 -4.39 -17.90 -15.39
N LEU A 270 -4.27 -18.51 -14.22
CA LEU A 270 -2.95 -18.82 -13.62
C LEU A 270 -2.13 -19.76 -14.50
N LEU A 271 -2.73 -20.83 -14.99
CA LEU A 271 -2.01 -21.86 -15.74
C LEU A 271 -1.77 -21.45 -17.20
N CYS A 272 -2.77 -20.91 -17.89
CA CYS A 272 -2.67 -20.67 -19.33
C CYS A 272 -2.12 -19.27 -19.65
N LYS A 273 -2.48 -18.23 -18.89
CA LYS A 273 -2.03 -16.87 -19.19
C LYS A 273 -0.74 -16.48 -18.46
N ILE A 274 -0.58 -16.89 -17.18
CA ILE A 274 0.62 -16.55 -16.41
C ILE A 274 1.72 -17.59 -16.59
N ALA A 275 1.41 -18.89 -16.38
CA ALA A 275 2.39 -19.95 -16.54
C ALA A 275 2.61 -20.35 -18.01
N GLU A 276 1.84 -19.78 -18.96
CA GLU A 276 1.95 -20.03 -20.40
C GLU A 276 1.80 -21.52 -20.78
N VAL A 277 0.97 -22.26 -20.02
CA VAL A 277 0.63 -23.64 -20.33
C VAL A 277 -0.38 -23.64 -21.47
N ASN A 278 -0.02 -24.24 -22.59
CA ASN A 278 -0.96 -24.32 -23.73
C ASN A 278 -2.10 -25.30 -23.47
N ASP A 279 -3.22 -25.06 -24.12
CA ASP A 279 -4.43 -25.87 -23.99
C ASP A 279 -4.19 -27.37 -24.30
N GLY A 280 -3.30 -27.67 -25.26
CA GLY A 280 -2.90 -29.04 -25.57
C GLY A 280 -2.24 -29.74 -24.40
N ALA A 281 -1.38 -29.06 -23.65
CA ALA A 281 -0.71 -29.67 -22.49
C ALA A 281 -1.69 -29.92 -21.33
N LEU A 282 -2.74 -29.09 -21.16
CA LEU A 282 -3.82 -29.37 -20.20
C LEU A 282 -4.62 -30.59 -20.58
N LEU A 283 -4.89 -30.78 -21.89
CA LEU A 283 -5.57 -31.96 -22.43
C LEU A 283 -4.73 -33.22 -22.24
N ASP A 284 -3.43 -33.16 -22.56
CA ASP A 284 -2.51 -34.26 -22.37
C ASP A 284 -2.40 -34.66 -20.90
N LEU A 285 -2.37 -33.65 -20.00
CA LEU A 285 -2.38 -33.88 -18.56
C LEU A 285 -3.67 -34.58 -18.11
N ALA A 286 -4.83 -34.13 -18.59
CA ALA A 286 -6.10 -34.77 -18.27
C ALA A 286 -6.19 -36.20 -18.79
N ASN A 287 -5.73 -36.46 -20.03
CA ASN A 287 -5.71 -37.78 -20.63
C ASN A 287 -4.75 -38.73 -19.89
N SER A 288 -3.56 -38.27 -19.52
CA SER A 288 -2.58 -39.09 -18.77
C SER A 288 -3.08 -39.43 -17.37
N MET A 289 -3.76 -38.49 -16.69
CA MET A 289 -4.41 -38.74 -15.40
C MET A 289 -5.54 -39.75 -15.55
N GLY A 290 -6.36 -39.67 -16.62
CA GLY A 290 -7.42 -40.60 -16.92
C GLY A 290 -6.90 -42.03 -17.25
N ALA A 291 -5.77 -42.12 -17.93
CA ALA A 291 -5.09 -43.36 -18.26
C ALA A 291 -4.25 -43.93 -17.10
N ASN A 292 -4.15 -43.24 -15.97
CA ASN A 292 -3.29 -43.62 -14.83
C ASN A 292 -1.79 -43.76 -15.22
N ASP A 293 -1.34 -42.98 -16.21
CA ASP A 293 0.08 -42.92 -16.58
C ASP A 293 0.83 -41.96 -15.63
N VAL A 294 1.22 -42.52 -14.48
CA VAL A 294 1.82 -41.75 -13.38
C VAL A 294 3.12 -41.06 -13.80
N GLY A 295 3.97 -41.76 -14.60
CA GLY A 295 5.26 -41.20 -15.01
C GLY A 295 5.13 -40.03 -15.95
N TYR A 296 4.29 -40.14 -16.96
CA TYR A 296 4.04 -39.06 -17.91
C TYR A 296 3.29 -37.87 -17.25
N THR A 297 2.29 -38.17 -16.42
CA THR A 297 1.58 -37.17 -15.62
C THR A 297 2.56 -36.32 -14.75
N GLN A 298 3.49 -36.98 -14.05
CA GLN A 298 4.47 -36.27 -13.21
C GLN A 298 5.42 -35.42 -14.06
N ALA A 299 5.85 -35.89 -15.23
CA ALA A 299 6.71 -35.13 -16.13
C ALA A 299 6.03 -33.84 -16.64
N LEU A 300 4.73 -33.90 -16.95
CA LEU A 300 3.93 -32.72 -17.32
C LEU A 300 3.79 -31.77 -16.16
N VAL A 301 3.46 -32.25 -14.96
CA VAL A 301 3.33 -31.46 -13.74
C VAL A 301 4.65 -30.74 -13.38
N ASP A 302 5.79 -31.43 -13.48
CA ASP A 302 7.11 -30.85 -13.24
C ASP A 302 7.45 -29.74 -14.26
N LYS A 303 7.00 -29.88 -15.50
CA LYS A 303 7.16 -28.85 -16.52
C LYS A 303 6.31 -27.63 -16.19
N ILE A 304 5.05 -27.83 -15.82
CA ILE A 304 4.15 -26.75 -15.40
C ILE A 304 4.71 -26.01 -14.16
N ASN A 305 5.23 -26.74 -13.18
CA ASN A 305 5.84 -26.15 -11.99
C ASN A 305 7.07 -25.30 -12.31
N ARG A 306 7.86 -25.68 -13.30
CA ARG A 306 8.98 -24.85 -13.78
C ARG A 306 8.50 -23.58 -14.45
N GLN A 307 7.45 -23.63 -15.25
CA GLN A 307 6.83 -22.46 -15.88
C GLN A 307 6.19 -21.53 -14.85
N LEU A 308 5.45 -22.09 -13.87
CA LEU A 308 4.92 -21.32 -12.74
C LEU A 308 6.03 -20.60 -11.96
N SER A 309 7.12 -21.29 -11.65
CA SER A 309 8.24 -20.67 -10.91
C SER A 309 8.97 -19.60 -11.71
N ALA A 310 9.00 -19.70 -13.04
CA ALA A 310 9.65 -18.72 -13.91
C ALA A 310 8.78 -17.46 -14.14
N ASN A 311 7.45 -17.63 -14.28
CA ASN A 311 6.57 -16.59 -14.80
C ASN A 311 5.71 -15.92 -13.72
N LEU A 312 5.44 -16.58 -12.59
CA LEU A 312 4.53 -16.06 -11.57
C LEU A 312 5.03 -14.76 -10.91
N ASN A 313 6.35 -14.64 -10.64
CA ASN A 313 7.01 -13.46 -10.06
C ASN A 313 6.33 -12.87 -8.79
N PHE A 314 5.48 -13.64 -8.14
CA PHE A 314 4.70 -13.24 -6.97
C PHE A 314 5.56 -12.76 -5.79
N PRO A 315 6.75 -13.34 -5.49
CA PRO A 315 7.61 -12.86 -4.41
C PRO A 315 8.06 -11.40 -4.52
N ASN A 316 8.06 -10.81 -5.71
CA ASN A 316 8.41 -9.41 -5.90
C ASN A 316 7.36 -8.45 -5.31
N TYR A 317 6.11 -8.91 -5.19
CA TYR A 317 4.97 -8.15 -4.66
C TYR A 317 4.59 -8.56 -3.24
N TRP A 318 4.85 -9.80 -2.86
CA TRP A 318 4.58 -10.33 -1.52
C TRP A 318 5.85 -10.33 -0.66
N VAL A 319 6.15 -9.17 -0.04
CA VAL A 319 7.39 -8.96 0.72
C VAL A 319 7.48 -9.83 1.99
N GLN A 320 6.35 -10.36 2.47
CA GLN A 320 6.31 -11.20 3.68
C GLN A 320 7.04 -12.55 3.52
N ASP A 321 7.13 -13.07 2.29
CA ASP A 321 7.86 -14.31 1.97
C ASP A 321 8.52 -14.23 0.59
N SER A 322 9.77 -13.77 0.56
CA SER A 322 10.57 -13.64 -0.67
C SER A 322 10.94 -14.96 -1.33
N LYS A 323 10.75 -16.10 -0.64
CA LYS A 323 11.02 -17.44 -1.15
C LYS A 323 9.75 -18.24 -1.44
N PHE A 324 8.61 -17.59 -1.45
CA PHE A 324 7.33 -18.20 -1.79
C PHE A 324 7.40 -18.91 -3.14
N ARG A 325 6.91 -20.14 -3.19
CA ARG A 325 6.70 -20.90 -4.43
C ARG A 325 5.34 -21.59 -4.40
N LEU A 326 4.65 -21.50 -5.51
CA LEU A 326 3.41 -22.25 -5.74
C LEU A 326 3.74 -23.51 -6.54
N LEU A 327 3.33 -24.67 -6.04
CA LEU A 327 3.51 -25.95 -6.69
C LEU A 327 2.16 -26.57 -7.02
N LEU A 328 2.10 -27.18 -8.20
CA LEU A 328 1.00 -28.01 -8.67
C LEU A 328 1.34 -29.47 -8.48
N SER A 329 0.38 -30.28 -8.06
CA SER A 329 0.42 -31.74 -8.05
C SER A 329 -0.86 -32.30 -8.63
N ALA A 330 -0.77 -33.48 -9.22
CA ALA A 330 -1.90 -34.20 -9.80
C ALA A 330 -2.25 -35.39 -8.91
N LYS A 331 -3.52 -35.49 -8.49
CA LYS A 331 -4.00 -36.56 -7.63
C LYS A 331 -5.48 -36.83 -7.84
N ASP A 332 -5.87 -38.08 -8.03
CA ASP A 332 -7.27 -38.53 -8.13
C ASP A 332 -8.12 -37.64 -9.07
N HIS A 333 -7.65 -37.36 -10.30
CA HIS A 333 -8.27 -36.47 -11.30
C HIS A 333 -8.39 -34.98 -10.89
N ASN A 334 -7.72 -34.58 -9.81
CA ASN A 334 -7.66 -33.19 -9.37
C ASN A 334 -6.25 -32.64 -9.54
N LEU A 335 -6.19 -31.34 -9.76
CA LEU A 335 -4.99 -30.54 -9.59
C LEU A 335 -5.02 -29.94 -8.18
N GLU A 336 -4.00 -30.24 -7.39
CA GLU A 336 -3.86 -29.72 -6.02
C GLU A 336 -2.75 -28.68 -5.99
N PHE A 337 -3.02 -27.51 -5.38
CA PHE A 337 -2.04 -26.46 -5.20
C PHE A 337 -1.43 -26.52 -3.81
N THR A 338 -0.12 -26.44 -3.75
CA THR A 338 0.68 -26.47 -2.52
C THR A 338 1.59 -25.25 -2.48
N ILE A 339 1.68 -24.63 -1.32
CA ILE A 339 2.57 -23.48 -1.07
C ILE A 339 3.85 -23.99 -0.42
N VAL A 340 5.00 -23.57 -0.93
CA VAL A 340 6.30 -23.77 -0.30
C VAL A 340 6.80 -22.43 0.18
N ASP A 341 7.05 -22.29 1.48
CA ASP A 341 7.54 -21.09 2.09
C ASP A 341 9.08 -21.05 2.20
N ARG A 342 9.61 -20.01 2.83
CA ARG A 342 11.06 -19.81 3.04
C ARG A 342 11.76 -20.95 3.77
N THR A 343 11.03 -21.75 4.54
CA THR A 343 11.58 -22.93 5.28
C THR A 343 11.69 -24.17 4.42
N GLY A 344 11.12 -24.15 3.19
CA GLY A 344 11.01 -25.30 2.32
C GLY A 344 9.88 -26.27 2.68
N THR A 345 9.08 -25.96 3.71
CA THR A 345 7.93 -26.76 4.12
C THR A 345 6.77 -26.54 3.18
N LYS A 346 6.02 -27.61 2.89
CA LYS A 346 4.85 -27.62 2.02
C LYS A 346 3.59 -27.46 2.85
N TYR A 347 2.72 -26.55 2.42
CA TYR A 347 1.43 -26.27 3.06
C TYR A 347 0.32 -26.31 2.02
N SER A 348 -0.86 -26.78 2.40
CA SER A 348 -2.08 -26.56 1.63
C SER A 348 -2.54 -25.09 1.79
N PHE A 349 -3.43 -24.64 0.89
CA PHE A 349 -4.02 -23.31 1.02
C PHE A 349 -4.85 -23.14 2.30
N GLU A 350 -5.42 -24.24 2.83
CA GLU A 350 -6.25 -24.23 4.04
C GLU A 350 -5.42 -23.97 5.30
N GLU A 351 -4.14 -24.39 5.29
CA GLU A 351 -3.19 -24.20 6.40
C GLU A 351 -2.57 -22.80 6.41
N ARG A 352 -2.79 -21.97 5.38
CA ARG A 352 -2.24 -20.61 5.28
C ARG A 352 -3.31 -19.57 5.51
N SER A 353 -2.85 -18.35 5.82
CA SER A 353 -3.73 -17.22 6.09
C SER A 353 -4.63 -16.88 4.90
N SER A 354 -5.86 -16.47 5.17
CA SER A 354 -6.78 -15.99 4.13
C SER A 354 -6.19 -14.84 3.34
N GLY A 355 -5.39 -13.97 3.97
CA GLY A 355 -4.74 -12.84 3.32
C GLY A 355 -3.85 -13.24 2.14
N LEU A 356 -3.04 -14.29 2.28
CA LEU A 356 -2.21 -14.80 1.18
C LEU A 356 -3.08 -15.27 -0.01
N LYS A 357 -4.17 -15.98 0.28
CA LYS A 357 -5.07 -16.51 -0.75
C LYS A 357 -5.70 -15.39 -1.58
N TYR A 358 -6.23 -14.37 -0.92
CA TYR A 358 -6.89 -13.25 -1.60
C TYR A 358 -5.89 -12.34 -2.30
N PHE A 359 -4.73 -12.08 -1.70
CA PHE A 359 -3.69 -11.32 -2.38
C PHE A 359 -3.18 -12.01 -3.66
N LEU A 360 -2.96 -13.32 -3.60
CA LEU A 360 -2.59 -14.12 -4.78
C LEU A 360 -3.70 -14.07 -5.85
N SER A 361 -4.96 -14.10 -5.44
CA SER A 361 -6.10 -13.96 -6.36
C SER A 361 -6.10 -12.60 -7.06
N TYR A 362 -5.91 -11.50 -6.33
CA TYR A 362 -5.82 -10.17 -6.95
C TYR A 362 -4.66 -10.08 -7.93
N PHE A 363 -3.51 -10.63 -7.54
CA PHE A 363 -2.33 -10.68 -8.39
C PHE A 363 -2.59 -11.46 -9.68
N ILE A 364 -3.21 -12.64 -9.61
CA ILE A 364 -3.57 -13.45 -10.79
C ILE A 364 -4.55 -12.68 -11.68
N GLN A 365 -5.66 -12.15 -11.11
CA GLN A 365 -6.66 -11.37 -11.86
C GLN A 365 -6.04 -10.16 -12.56
N HIS A 366 -5.02 -9.54 -11.95
CA HIS A 366 -4.32 -8.42 -12.55
C HIS A 366 -3.37 -8.86 -13.67
N ARG A 367 -2.51 -9.84 -13.40
CA ARG A 367 -1.46 -10.29 -14.33
C ARG A 367 -1.99 -11.05 -15.56
N SER A 368 -3.09 -11.76 -15.40
CA SER A 368 -3.73 -12.52 -16.47
C SER A 368 -4.58 -11.67 -17.42
N TYR A 369 -4.81 -10.40 -17.04
CA TYR A 369 -5.66 -9.54 -17.83
C TYR A 369 -4.90 -8.86 -18.97
N GLU A 370 -5.45 -9.00 -20.17
CA GLU A 370 -4.99 -8.33 -21.38
C GLU A 370 -6.00 -7.22 -21.71
N PRO A 371 -5.63 -5.93 -21.52
CA PRO A 371 -6.53 -4.83 -21.87
C PRO A 371 -6.77 -4.78 -23.36
N PRO A 372 -7.98 -4.38 -23.81
CA PRO A 372 -8.22 -4.10 -25.22
C PRO A 372 -7.23 -3.07 -25.76
N ASP A 373 -6.74 -3.24 -26.98
CA ASP A 373 -5.79 -2.32 -27.60
C ASP A 373 -6.35 -0.89 -27.65
N ASN A 374 -5.62 0.06 -27.10
CA ASN A 374 -5.90 1.50 -27.14
C ASN A 374 -7.22 1.96 -26.49
N VAL A 375 -7.83 1.18 -25.60
CA VAL A 375 -9.01 1.60 -24.83
C VAL A 375 -8.57 1.90 -23.40
N PRO A 376 -8.74 3.13 -22.90
CA PRO A 376 -8.49 3.45 -21.50
C PRO A 376 -9.40 2.61 -20.59
N GLU A 377 -8.95 2.31 -19.39
CA GLU A 377 -9.68 1.45 -18.46
C GLU A 377 -9.74 2.01 -17.03
N ILE A 378 -10.87 1.79 -16.37
CA ILE A 378 -11.04 2.10 -14.94
C ILE A 378 -11.13 0.79 -14.17
N LEU A 379 -10.12 0.53 -13.34
CA LEU A 379 -10.08 -0.59 -12.43
C LEU A 379 -10.83 -0.24 -11.14
N LEU A 380 -11.81 -1.04 -10.77
CA LEU A 380 -12.64 -0.85 -9.60
C LEU A 380 -12.41 -1.99 -8.59
N MET A 381 -12.26 -1.65 -7.30
CA MET A 381 -12.15 -2.65 -6.23
C MET A 381 -12.97 -2.25 -5.00
N ASP A 382 -13.74 -3.21 -4.47
CA ASP A 382 -14.58 -3.03 -3.30
C ASP A 382 -13.98 -3.79 -2.11
N GLU A 383 -13.55 -3.07 -1.08
CA GLU A 383 -12.98 -3.59 0.17
C GLU A 383 -11.87 -4.65 -0.05
N PRO A 384 -10.83 -4.37 -0.85
CA PRO A 384 -9.77 -5.34 -1.11
C PRO A 384 -8.91 -5.63 0.13
N ASP A 385 -9.08 -4.87 1.21
CA ASP A 385 -8.44 -5.01 2.51
C ASP A 385 -9.05 -6.09 3.39
N ALA A 386 -10.25 -6.61 3.08
CA ALA A 386 -11.08 -7.43 3.98
C ALA A 386 -10.38 -8.65 4.57
N PHE A 387 -9.36 -9.21 4.05
CA PHE A 387 -8.66 -10.37 4.60
C PHE A 387 -7.13 -10.14 4.74
N LEU A 388 -6.67 -8.94 4.37
CA LEU A 388 -5.25 -8.64 4.29
C LEU A 388 -4.72 -8.08 5.61
N SER A 389 -3.53 -8.54 6.03
CA SER A 389 -2.79 -7.89 7.10
C SER A 389 -2.37 -6.47 6.68
N SER A 390 -2.09 -5.59 7.63
CA SER A 390 -1.65 -4.22 7.34
C SER A 390 -0.48 -4.14 6.35
N ARG A 391 0.48 -5.05 6.45
CA ARG A 391 1.62 -5.12 5.54
C ARG A 391 1.22 -5.59 4.13
N ALA A 392 0.31 -6.57 4.04
CA ALA A 392 -0.22 -7.02 2.75
C ALA A 392 -1.03 -5.93 2.04
N GLN A 393 -1.71 -5.08 2.78
CA GLN A 393 -2.41 -3.92 2.23
C GLN A 393 -1.43 -2.89 1.64
N GLN A 394 -0.30 -2.64 2.28
CA GLN A 394 0.76 -1.80 1.73
C GLN A 394 1.40 -2.41 0.47
N ASP A 395 1.56 -3.73 0.42
CA ASP A 395 2.02 -4.41 -0.79
C ASP A 395 1.00 -4.30 -1.94
N LEU A 396 -0.32 -4.30 -1.63
CA LEU A 396 -1.38 -4.10 -2.63
C LEU A 396 -1.36 -2.69 -3.23
N LEU A 397 -1.01 -1.65 -2.47
CA LEU A 397 -0.84 -0.30 -3.01
C LEU A 397 0.22 -0.24 -4.12
N LYS A 398 1.29 -1.03 -4.03
CA LYS A 398 2.32 -1.10 -5.09
C LYS A 398 1.75 -1.64 -6.41
N ILE A 399 0.83 -2.62 -6.31
CA ILE A 399 0.11 -3.15 -7.49
C ILE A 399 -0.76 -2.04 -8.11
N PHE A 400 -1.47 -1.25 -7.29
CA PHE A 400 -2.27 -0.14 -7.80
C PHE A 400 -1.44 0.92 -8.51
N GLU A 401 -0.27 1.24 -7.98
CA GLU A 401 0.66 2.17 -8.62
C GLU A 401 1.21 1.63 -9.94
N GLU A 402 1.54 0.34 -10.00
CA GLU A 402 1.97 -0.30 -11.24
C GLU A 402 0.86 -0.28 -12.31
N VAL A 403 -0.38 -0.56 -11.91
CA VAL A 403 -1.55 -0.48 -12.83
C VAL A 403 -1.71 0.92 -13.39
N ALA A 404 -1.59 1.94 -12.52
CA ALA A 404 -1.84 3.33 -12.89
C ALA A 404 -0.65 4.00 -13.61
N SER A 405 0.58 3.47 -13.47
CA SER A 405 1.80 4.11 -13.99
C SER A 405 2.50 3.35 -15.11
N SER A 406 1.95 2.21 -15.58
CA SER A 406 2.64 1.39 -16.58
C SER A 406 2.74 2.10 -17.94
N GLU A 407 3.95 2.63 -18.22
CA GLU A 407 4.30 3.27 -19.50
C GLU A 407 4.29 2.28 -20.69
N ASP A 408 4.45 0.99 -20.40
CA ASP A 408 4.48 -0.08 -21.41
C ASP A 408 3.08 -0.55 -21.87
N LYS A 409 2.02 -0.08 -21.24
CA LYS A 409 0.66 -0.47 -21.65
C LYS A 409 0.14 0.44 -22.74
N LYS A 410 -0.42 -0.17 -23.77
CA LYS A 410 -1.08 0.52 -24.89
C LYS A 410 -2.31 1.34 -24.46
N SER A 411 -2.75 1.23 -23.21
CA SER A 411 -3.87 2.01 -22.65
C SER A 411 -3.59 2.46 -21.23
N ALA A 412 -3.92 3.73 -20.94
CA ALA A 412 -3.86 4.28 -19.58
C ALA A 412 -4.95 3.62 -18.70
N SER A 413 -4.59 3.24 -17.48
CA SER A 413 -5.54 2.68 -16.50
C SER A 413 -5.68 3.61 -15.31
N GLN A 414 -6.94 3.85 -14.88
CA GLN A 414 -7.27 4.57 -13.66
C GLN A 414 -7.74 3.58 -12.60
N VAL A 415 -7.32 3.73 -11.34
CA VAL A 415 -7.72 2.84 -10.25
C VAL A 415 -8.65 3.58 -9.29
N VAL A 416 -9.81 3.01 -9.00
CA VAL A 416 -10.74 3.51 -7.97
C VAL A 416 -11.05 2.37 -7.02
N TYR A 417 -10.70 2.52 -5.76
CA TYR A 417 -10.97 1.49 -4.75
C TYR A 417 -11.63 2.06 -3.50
N VAL A 418 -12.40 1.22 -2.85
CA VAL A 418 -13.11 1.52 -1.60
C VAL A 418 -12.45 0.76 -0.47
N THR A 419 -12.19 1.41 0.66
CA THR A 419 -11.59 0.77 1.83
C THR A 419 -12.11 1.33 3.15
N HIS A 420 -12.06 0.48 4.18
CA HIS A 420 -12.23 0.85 5.58
C HIS A 420 -10.92 0.86 6.35
N SER A 421 -9.82 0.46 5.71
CA SER A 421 -8.54 0.32 6.39
C SER A 421 -7.64 1.53 6.20
N PRO A 422 -7.09 2.09 7.29
CA PRO A 422 -6.10 3.15 7.21
C PRO A 422 -4.76 2.70 6.60
N PHE A 423 -4.52 1.38 6.52
CA PHE A 423 -3.28 0.81 5.97
C PHE A 423 -3.30 0.66 4.44
N LEU A 424 -4.50 0.69 3.83
CA LEU A 424 -4.65 0.69 2.38
C LEU A 424 -4.79 2.12 1.81
N ILE A 425 -4.34 3.11 2.54
CA ILE A 425 -4.36 4.52 2.11
C ILE A 425 -2.94 4.97 1.87
N ASP A 426 -2.70 5.51 0.68
CA ASP A 426 -1.45 6.21 0.41
C ASP A 426 -1.47 7.59 1.07
N LYS A 427 -0.77 7.69 2.21
CA LYS A 427 -0.69 8.92 3.00
C LYS A 427 0.20 9.98 2.34
N ASN A 428 1.04 9.60 1.38
CA ASN A 428 1.87 10.52 0.62
C ASN A 428 1.07 11.31 -0.42
N HIS A 429 -0.13 10.81 -0.78
CA HIS A 429 -1.01 11.34 -1.82
C HIS A 429 -2.41 11.61 -1.29
N ALA A 430 -2.53 12.56 -0.36
CA ALA A 430 -3.80 12.92 0.26
C ALA A 430 -4.83 13.48 -0.77
N GLU A 431 -4.36 14.05 -1.87
CA GLU A 431 -5.20 14.54 -2.97
C GLU A 431 -5.98 13.43 -3.66
N ARG A 432 -5.55 12.17 -3.54
CA ARG A 432 -6.22 10.99 -4.09
C ARG A 432 -7.34 10.46 -3.21
N ILE A 433 -7.49 10.95 -1.98
CA ILE A 433 -8.43 10.44 -1.00
C ILE A 433 -9.78 11.17 -1.12
N ARG A 434 -10.88 10.41 -1.12
CA ARG A 434 -12.26 10.91 -1.07
C ARG A 434 -12.96 10.33 0.14
N VAL A 435 -13.41 11.21 1.02
CA VAL A 435 -14.15 10.79 2.22
C VAL A 435 -15.64 10.93 1.95
N LEU A 436 -16.35 9.82 2.05
CA LEU A 436 -17.80 9.78 2.01
C LEU A 436 -18.36 9.73 3.42
N ASP A 437 -19.30 10.59 3.69
CA ASP A 437 -20.02 10.66 4.96
C ASP A 437 -21.53 10.55 4.72
N LYS A 438 -22.24 9.92 5.65
CA LYS A 438 -23.70 9.91 5.66
C LYS A 438 -24.16 11.21 6.32
N GLY A 439 -24.70 12.11 5.52
CA GLY A 439 -25.26 13.37 6.01
C GLY A 439 -26.42 13.16 7.02
N SER A 440 -26.96 14.28 7.51
CA SER A 440 -28.15 14.26 8.38
C SER A 440 -29.34 13.57 7.69
N ASP A 441 -30.37 13.24 8.46
CA ASP A 441 -31.50 12.34 8.12
C ASP A 441 -32.12 12.48 6.73
N TYR A 442 -31.94 13.62 6.05
CA TYR A 442 -32.52 13.89 4.72
C TYR A 442 -31.47 14.19 3.62
N GLU A 443 -30.18 14.17 3.93
CA GLU A 443 -29.14 14.57 2.97
C GLU A 443 -28.54 13.39 2.18
N GLY A 444 -28.58 12.19 2.73
CA GLY A 444 -27.93 11.02 2.15
C GLY A 444 -26.41 11.08 2.16
N THR A 445 -25.77 10.41 1.23
CA THR A 445 -24.29 10.43 1.09
C THR A 445 -23.79 11.80 0.64
N ARG A 446 -22.70 12.26 1.23
CA ARG A 446 -22.00 13.49 0.81
C ARG A 446 -20.49 13.27 0.77
N VAL A 447 -19.81 14.08 -0.05
CA VAL A 447 -18.34 14.11 -0.11
C VAL A 447 -17.83 15.19 0.83
N VAL A 448 -16.90 14.83 1.69
CA VAL A 448 -16.23 15.79 2.57
C VAL A 448 -15.20 16.57 1.74
N LYS A 449 -15.46 17.88 1.53
CA LYS A 449 -14.69 18.73 0.61
C LYS A 449 -13.30 19.13 1.09
N SER A 450 -12.94 18.88 2.36
CA SER A 450 -11.75 19.45 2.99
C SER A 450 -10.64 18.42 3.32
N VAL A 451 -10.62 17.29 2.65
CA VAL A 451 -9.60 16.25 2.89
C VAL A 451 -8.20 16.75 2.58
N SER A 452 -8.04 17.52 1.50
CA SER A 452 -6.74 18.12 1.13
C SER A 452 -6.28 19.23 2.08
N LYS A 453 -7.21 19.85 2.82
CA LYS A 453 -6.91 20.94 3.77
C LYS A 453 -6.54 20.45 5.17
N ASN A 454 -6.94 19.23 5.51
CA ASN A 454 -6.66 18.62 6.81
C ASN A 454 -6.48 17.10 6.63
N HIS A 455 -5.25 16.69 6.36
CA HIS A 455 -4.92 15.33 5.97
C HIS A 455 -5.38 14.23 6.96
N TYR A 456 -5.52 14.55 8.24
CA TYR A 456 -5.76 13.55 9.27
C TYR A 456 -7.18 13.60 9.88
N GLU A 457 -7.80 14.76 9.99
CA GLU A 457 -9.09 14.88 10.70
C GLU A 457 -10.27 14.20 9.97
N PRO A 458 -10.43 14.32 8.63
CA PRO A 458 -11.44 13.57 7.92
C PRO A 458 -11.21 12.06 7.95
N LEU A 459 -9.95 11.63 7.91
CA LEU A 459 -9.59 10.22 8.05
C LEU A 459 -9.87 9.72 9.47
N ARG A 460 -9.53 10.52 10.48
CA ARG A 460 -9.85 10.25 11.89
C ARG A 460 -11.37 10.14 12.12
N SER A 461 -12.16 11.01 11.50
CA SER A 461 -13.61 10.94 11.55
C SER A 461 -14.18 9.72 10.80
N ALA A 462 -13.62 9.37 9.64
CA ALA A 462 -14.05 8.24 8.84
C ALA A 462 -13.74 6.88 9.47
N PHE A 463 -12.59 6.77 10.16
CA PHE A 463 -12.15 5.53 10.83
C PHE A 463 -12.51 5.47 12.32
N GLY A 464 -13.08 6.53 12.89
CA GLY A 464 -13.43 6.63 14.30
C GLY A 464 -12.23 6.86 15.22
N ALA A 465 -12.48 6.91 16.54
CA ALA A 465 -11.46 7.17 17.59
C ALA A 465 -10.33 6.12 17.62
N PHE A 466 -10.51 4.99 16.93
CA PHE A 466 -9.54 3.89 16.86
C PHE A 466 -8.19 4.31 16.22
N VAL A 467 -8.18 5.36 15.41
CA VAL A 467 -6.93 5.87 14.79
C VAL A 467 -5.98 6.46 15.82
N ALA A 468 -6.49 6.96 16.96
CA ALA A 468 -5.64 7.47 18.04
C ALA A 468 -4.80 6.37 18.70
N GLU A 469 -5.28 5.10 18.71
CA GLU A 469 -4.51 3.95 19.20
C GLU A 469 -3.56 3.39 18.13
N THR A 470 -3.82 3.60 16.84
CA THR A 470 -2.98 3.15 15.74
C THR A 470 -1.73 4.02 15.52
N VAL A 471 -1.64 5.16 16.18
CA VAL A 471 -0.47 6.06 16.15
C VAL A 471 0.82 5.33 16.55
N TYR A 472 0.73 4.31 17.39
CA TYR A 472 1.87 3.51 17.86
C TYR A 472 2.14 2.24 17.04
N ILE A 473 1.46 2.01 15.93
CA ILE A 473 1.54 0.76 15.15
C ILE A 473 2.50 0.87 13.95
N SER A 474 2.96 2.07 13.61
CA SER A 474 3.92 2.24 12.51
C SER A 474 5.29 1.66 12.83
N HIS A 475 6.02 1.26 11.80
CA HIS A 475 7.39 0.78 11.94
C HIS A 475 8.32 1.84 12.52
N CYS A 476 8.12 3.11 12.18
CA CYS A 476 8.84 4.25 12.72
C CYS A 476 7.88 5.38 13.10
N ASN A 477 8.05 5.95 14.28
CA ASN A 477 7.29 7.11 14.75
C ASN A 477 8.22 8.32 14.86
N LEU A 478 7.85 9.41 14.19
CA LEU A 478 8.48 10.73 14.35
C LEU A 478 7.65 11.51 15.35
N MET A 479 8.17 11.69 16.58
CA MET A 479 7.57 12.53 17.60
C MET A 479 7.90 14.00 17.32
N VAL A 480 6.90 14.85 17.34
CA VAL A 480 7.02 16.31 17.15
C VAL A 480 6.26 17.05 18.26
N GLU A 481 6.56 18.31 18.46
CA GLU A 481 6.00 19.06 19.58
C GLU A 481 4.51 19.32 19.43
N GLY A 482 4.07 19.69 18.21
CA GLY A 482 2.70 20.10 17.99
C GLY A 482 2.05 19.65 16.69
N PRO A 483 0.74 19.89 16.57
CA PRO A 483 0.02 19.61 15.32
C PRO A 483 0.46 20.51 14.15
N VAL A 484 1.13 21.60 14.42
CA VAL A 484 1.70 22.51 13.41
C VAL A 484 2.83 21.82 12.66
N ASP A 485 3.78 21.23 13.40
CA ASP A 485 4.90 20.49 12.85
C ASP A 485 4.39 19.34 11.98
N GLN A 486 3.37 18.61 12.47
CA GLN A 486 2.75 17.54 11.72
C GLN A 486 2.21 18.04 10.37
N VAL A 487 1.51 19.17 10.34
CA VAL A 487 0.94 19.76 9.12
C VAL A 487 2.04 20.22 8.17
N LEU A 488 3.05 20.93 8.67
CA LEU A 488 4.16 21.43 7.84
C LEU A 488 5.01 20.30 7.26
N LEU A 489 5.41 19.33 8.08
CA LEU A 489 6.23 18.21 7.64
C LEU A 489 5.49 17.31 6.64
N ALA A 490 4.23 16.96 6.94
CA ALA A 490 3.42 16.14 6.04
C ALA A 490 3.15 16.89 4.73
N GLY A 491 2.80 18.18 4.81
CA GLY A 491 2.54 19.01 3.64
C GLY A 491 3.76 19.22 2.75
N ALA A 492 4.90 19.57 3.34
CA ALA A 492 6.16 19.75 2.61
C ALA A 492 6.65 18.44 1.97
N SER A 493 6.56 17.32 2.69
CA SER A 493 6.92 16.02 2.14
C SER A 493 6.02 15.62 0.97
N THR A 494 4.70 15.76 1.12
CA THR A 494 3.74 15.51 0.04
C THR A 494 4.02 16.39 -1.17
N TYR A 495 4.27 17.69 -0.96
CA TYR A 495 4.64 18.62 -2.02
C TYR A 495 5.87 18.15 -2.80
N LEU A 496 6.97 17.86 -2.09
CA LEU A 496 8.23 17.43 -2.71
C LEU A 496 8.08 16.13 -3.53
N ARG A 497 7.26 15.20 -3.07
CA ARG A 497 6.97 13.93 -3.77
C ARG A 497 6.02 14.11 -4.95
N THR A 498 4.97 14.89 -4.79
CA THR A 498 3.96 15.11 -5.85
C THR A 498 4.57 15.73 -7.10
N TYR A 499 5.51 16.65 -6.94
CA TYR A 499 6.18 17.31 -8.07
C TYR A 499 7.51 16.68 -8.46
N ASP A 500 7.84 15.51 -7.90
CA ASP A 500 9.09 14.76 -8.17
C ASP A 500 10.37 15.61 -8.01
N ILE A 501 10.38 16.46 -6.97
CA ILE A 501 11.45 17.43 -6.71
C ILE A 501 12.56 16.80 -5.86
N ALA A 502 12.23 15.82 -5.03
CA ALA A 502 13.13 15.25 -4.03
C ALA A 502 13.37 13.76 -4.24
N SER A 503 14.58 13.31 -3.93
CA SER A 503 14.90 11.89 -3.85
C SER A 503 14.15 11.24 -2.67
N LYS A 504 14.09 9.89 -2.64
CA LYS A 504 13.48 9.14 -1.53
C LYS A 504 14.04 9.48 -0.14
N ARG A 505 15.29 9.95 -0.07
CA ARG A 505 15.96 10.34 1.18
C ARG A 505 15.74 11.80 1.56
N GLU A 506 15.17 12.59 0.68
CA GLU A 506 14.91 14.03 0.85
C GLU A 506 13.41 14.31 1.05
N SER A 507 12.62 13.28 1.30
CA SER A 507 11.21 13.35 1.64
C SER A 507 10.86 12.26 2.65
N LEU A 508 9.80 12.45 3.45
CA LEU A 508 9.29 11.41 4.35
C LEU A 508 8.34 10.48 3.59
N ASP A 509 8.50 9.18 3.78
CA ASP A 509 7.47 8.22 3.39
C ASP A 509 6.44 8.11 4.52
N LEU A 510 5.30 8.76 4.37
CA LEU A 510 4.24 8.79 5.38
C LEU A 510 3.51 7.44 5.53
N ASN A 511 3.76 6.47 4.66
CA ASN A 511 3.31 5.10 4.82
C ASN A 511 4.22 4.32 5.78
N GLU A 512 5.50 4.67 5.84
CA GLU A 512 6.50 4.05 6.73
C GLU A 512 6.67 4.82 8.04
N VAL A 513 6.58 6.16 7.99
CA VAL A 513 6.79 7.05 9.14
C VAL A 513 5.47 7.68 9.56
N THR A 514 5.09 7.50 10.82
CA THR A 514 3.94 8.21 11.41
C THR A 514 4.44 9.42 12.19
N ILE A 515 3.96 10.62 11.83
CA ILE A 515 4.25 11.85 12.56
C ILE A 515 3.27 11.98 13.73
N VAL A 516 3.79 12.00 14.95
CA VAL A 516 3.03 11.99 16.21
C VAL A 516 3.18 13.32 16.92
N PRO A 517 2.17 14.21 16.92
CA PRO A 517 2.18 15.42 17.70
C PRO A 517 1.95 15.11 19.19
N ALA A 518 2.81 15.65 20.05
CA ALA A 518 2.84 15.36 21.49
C ALA A 518 2.05 16.37 22.34
N GLU A 519 1.51 17.42 21.76
CA GLU A 519 0.87 18.53 22.46
C GLU A 519 1.83 19.23 23.48
N GLY A 520 3.09 19.42 23.07
CA GLY A 520 4.17 20.10 23.79
C GLY A 520 5.40 19.22 24.00
N ALA A 521 6.59 19.84 23.99
CA ALA A 521 7.89 19.18 24.13
C ALA A 521 7.96 18.33 25.41
N THR A 522 7.37 18.79 26.51
CA THR A 522 7.37 18.11 27.81
C THR A 522 6.67 16.74 27.83
N ASN A 523 5.75 16.49 26.90
CA ASN A 523 5.03 15.23 26.77
C ASN A 523 5.79 14.17 25.96
N ILE A 524 6.74 14.57 25.13
CA ILE A 524 7.48 13.68 24.22
C ILE A 524 8.23 12.56 24.98
N PRO A 525 8.94 12.83 26.11
CA PRO A 525 9.59 11.77 26.86
C PRO A 525 8.62 10.69 27.37
N TYR A 526 7.45 11.10 27.84
CA TYR A 526 6.42 10.18 28.32
C TYR A 526 5.81 9.36 27.18
N LEU A 527 5.47 9.98 26.06
CA LEU A 527 4.93 9.29 24.88
C LEU A 527 5.95 8.32 24.27
N THR A 528 7.23 8.72 24.23
CA THR A 528 8.33 7.84 23.79
C THR A 528 8.47 6.62 24.71
N TYR A 529 8.37 6.82 26.01
CA TYR A 529 8.37 5.71 26.97
C TYR A 529 7.18 4.76 26.78
N LEU A 530 5.98 5.31 26.56
CA LEU A 530 4.79 4.50 26.26
C LEU A 530 4.93 3.72 24.94
N ALA A 531 5.40 4.36 23.89
CA ALA A 531 5.60 3.74 22.58
C ALA A 531 6.58 2.56 22.64
N ARG A 532 7.64 2.69 23.43
CA ARG A 532 8.67 1.65 23.62
C ARG A 532 8.36 0.62 24.72
N GLY A 533 7.39 0.91 25.60
CA GLY A 533 7.08 0.06 26.77
C GLY A 533 5.93 -0.92 26.59
N ARG A 534 5.09 -0.74 25.58
CA ARG A 534 3.82 -1.46 25.41
C ARG A 534 3.89 -2.80 24.69
N ASP A 535 4.84 -2.98 23.78
CA ASP A 535 4.88 -4.14 22.90
C ASP A 535 6.18 -4.94 23.00
N SER A 536 6.07 -6.24 22.80
CA SER A 536 7.20 -7.11 22.48
C SER A 536 7.92 -6.66 21.19
N GLU A 537 7.24 -5.92 20.33
CA GLU A 537 7.76 -5.31 19.10
C GLU A 537 7.89 -3.80 19.26
N GLN A 538 8.95 -3.33 19.93
CA GLN A 538 9.20 -1.90 20.11
C GLN A 538 9.36 -1.20 18.74
N PRO A 539 8.56 -0.15 18.40
CA PRO A 539 8.74 0.60 17.17
C PRO A 539 10.04 1.41 17.20
N ALA A 540 10.58 1.73 16.02
CA ALA A 540 11.61 2.77 15.93
C ALA A 540 10.98 4.13 16.29
N VAL A 541 11.70 4.95 17.05
CA VAL A 541 11.26 6.28 17.45
C VAL A 541 12.38 7.27 17.17
N ILE A 542 12.05 8.34 16.43
CA ILE A 542 12.88 9.53 16.23
C ILE A 542 12.11 10.75 16.70
N VAL A 543 12.82 11.79 17.09
CA VAL A 543 12.23 12.98 17.68
C VAL A 543 12.77 14.23 16.97
N LEU A 544 11.89 15.15 16.63
CA LEU A 544 12.22 16.52 16.22
C LEU A 544 11.71 17.49 17.26
N LEU A 545 12.59 18.36 17.74
CA LEU A 545 12.32 19.37 18.76
C LEU A 545 12.71 20.76 18.26
N ASP A 546 12.00 21.76 18.75
CA ASP A 546 12.42 23.14 18.63
C ASP A 546 13.70 23.38 19.48
N SER A 547 14.39 24.46 19.22
CA SER A 547 15.64 24.77 19.93
C SER A 547 15.43 25.71 21.12
N ASP A 548 14.24 25.72 21.68
CA ASP A 548 13.83 26.50 22.83
C ASP A 548 14.22 25.83 24.18
N GLN A 549 13.80 26.41 25.30
CA GLN A 549 14.11 25.89 26.62
C GLN A 549 13.40 24.56 26.89
N GLU A 550 12.15 24.40 26.42
CA GLU A 550 11.35 23.15 26.62
C GLU A 550 11.89 22.01 25.78
N GLY A 551 12.25 22.26 24.50
CA GLY A 551 12.90 21.29 23.64
C GLY A 551 14.27 20.83 24.16
N ASN A 552 15.08 21.76 24.69
CA ASN A 552 16.35 21.41 25.34
C ASN A 552 16.16 20.53 26.58
N GLN A 553 15.15 20.80 27.38
CA GLN A 553 14.81 19.98 28.54
C GLN A 553 14.33 18.59 28.11
N ALA A 554 13.45 18.51 27.11
CA ALA A 554 12.96 17.25 26.56
C ALA A 554 14.10 16.39 25.98
N LYS A 555 15.03 16.99 25.22
CA LYS A 555 16.23 16.31 24.70
C LYS A 555 17.05 15.70 25.84
N LYS A 556 17.27 16.45 26.90
CA LYS A 556 18.01 15.96 28.07
C LYS A 556 17.29 14.81 28.79
N GLU A 557 15.97 14.90 28.93
CA GLU A 557 15.16 13.81 29.52
C GLU A 557 15.15 12.56 28.67
N LEU A 558 15.07 12.69 27.34
CA LEU A 558 15.10 11.57 26.42
C LEU A 558 16.44 10.83 26.37
N THR A 559 17.56 11.57 26.47
CA THR A 559 18.90 11.05 26.17
C THR A 559 19.79 10.84 27.39
N GLU A 560 19.47 11.45 28.56
CA GLU A 560 20.30 11.41 29.75
C GLU A 560 19.56 10.88 30.99
N LYS A 561 18.25 11.20 31.13
CA LYS A 561 17.46 10.73 32.27
C LYS A 561 16.86 9.34 31.98
N GLY A 562 17.06 8.42 32.89
CA GLY A 562 16.48 7.09 32.78
C GLY A 562 15.06 7.02 33.38
N TYR A 563 14.14 6.39 32.66
CA TYR A 563 12.79 6.05 33.11
C TYR A 563 12.69 4.55 33.49
N GLY A 564 11.79 4.24 34.44
CA GLY A 564 11.51 2.88 34.87
C GLY A 564 12.55 2.26 35.79
N PRO A 565 12.41 0.95 36.16
CA PRO A 565 13.24 0.27 37.14
C PRO A 565 14.72 0.20 36.77
N ARG A 566 15.06 0.24 35.48
CA ARG A 566 16.43 0.12 34.97
C ARG A 566 17.16 1.45 34.78
N LYS A 567 16.52 2.59 34.99
CA LYS A 567 17.08 3.95 34.86
C LYS A 567 17.85 4.19 33.53
N LYS A 568 17.40 3.58 32.41
CA LYS A 568 18.03 3.81 31.11
C LYS A 568 17.31 4.96 30.37
N PRO A 569 18.06 5.81 29.67
CA PRO A 569 17.43 6.79 28.77
C PRO A 569 16.55 6.10 27.72
N PRO A 570 15.39 6.65 27.39
CA PRO A 570 14.49 6.05 26.42
C PRO A 570 15.05 6.04 24.99
N LEU A 571 15.91 6.99 24.64
CA LEU A 571 16.51 7.11 23.31
C LEU A 571 18.01 7.40 23.35
N LYS A 572 18.70 7.09 22.26
CA LYS A 572 20.08 7.55 22.00
C LYS A 572 20.06 8.99 21.48
N LYS A 573 21.16 9.73 21.68
CA LYS A 573 21.30 11.11 21.17
C LYS A 573 21.10 11.21 19.66
N ASP A 574 21.56 10.20 18.92
CA ASP A 574 21.47 10.13 17.46
C ASP A 574 20.02 10.04 16.93
N PHE A 575 19.02 9.80 17.78
CA PHE A 575 17.61 9.69 17.37
C PHE A 575 16.83 10.99 17.64
N VAL A 576 17.46 11.99 18.24
CA VAL A 576 16.85 13.28 18.52
C VAL A 576 17.51 14.36 17.68
N LEU A 577 16.70 15.11 16.92
CA LEU A 577 17.10 16.27 16.13
C LEU A 577 16.49 17.51 16.74
N GLN A 578 17.25 18.58 16.86
CA GLN A 578 16.72 19.93 17.13
C GLN A 578 16.80 20.79 15.87
N VAL A 579 15.84 21.66 15.65
CA VAL A 579 15.79 22.54 14.47
C VAL A 579 17.08 23.36 14.34
N GLY A 580 17.63 23.88 15.45
CA GLY A 580 18.90 24.62 15.45
C GLY A 580 20.13 23.80 15.02
N ASP A 581 20.10 22.46 15.14
CA ASP A 581 21.21 21.60 14.66
C ASP A 581 21.38 21.72 13.15
N LEU A 582 20.31 22.10 12.41
CA LEU A 582 20.30 22.26 10.94
C LEU A 582 21.16 23.44 10.45
N ALA A 583 21.49 24.40 11.33
CA ALA A 583 22.42 25.47 11.00
C ALA A 583 23.80 24.95 10.54
N SER A 584 24.27 23.87 11.16
CA SER A 584 25.53 23.20 10.78
C SER A 584 25.49 22.51 9.42
N LEU A 585 24.30 22.36 8.84
CA LEU A 585 24.04 21.64 7.59
C LEU A 585 23.72 22.58 6.41
N GLY A 586 23.82 23.89 6.65
CA GLY A 586 23.68 24.93 5.62
C GLY A 586 22.33 25.66 5.62
N ILE A 587 21.49 25.48 6.62
CA ILE A 587 20.31 26.33 6.82
C ILE A 587 20.73 27.58 7.57
N HIS A 588 20.43 28.75 7.01
CA HIS A 588 20.76 30.02 7.62
C HIS A 588 19.60 30.53 8.44
N PHE A 589 19.80 30.62 9.76
CA PHE A 589 18.90 31.32 10.68
C PHE A 589 19.43 32.73 10.96
N PRO A 590 18.56 33.72 11.29
CA PRO A 590 18.98 35.04 11.70
C PRO A 590 19.90 34.97 12.92
N GLU A 591 20.98 35.79 12.97
CA GLU A 591 22.00 35.72 14.04
C GLU A 591 21.43 35.97 15.44
N LYS A 592 20.36 36.77 15.56
CA LYS A 592 19.71 37.05 16.84
C LYS A 592 18.66 36.03 17.27
N LEU A 593 18.31 35.11 16.41
CA LEU A 593 17.32 34.10 16.74
C LEU A 593 17.96 33.03 17.62
N SER A 594 17.58 33.02 18.90
CA SER A 594 18.16 32.13 19.92
C SER A 594 17.50 30.72 19.93
N SER A 595 16.27 30.63 19.45
CA SER A 595 15.43 29.42 19.57
C SER A 595 14.70 29.15 18.28
N PRO A 596 15.38 28.59 17.25
CA PRO A 596 14.74 28.23 15.97
C PRO A 596 13.63 27.19 16.16
N GLU A 597 12.47 27.45 15.54
CA GLU A 597 11.30 26.57 15.44
C GLU A 597 11.17 26.03 14.00
N VAL A 598 10.29 25.04 13.78
CA VAL A 598 10.07 24.47 12.45
C VAL A 598 9.55 25.52 11.45
N GLU A 599 8.77 26.49 11.91
CA GLU A 599 8.25 27.60 11.10
C GLU A 599 9.34 28.54 10.56
N ASP A 600 10.51 28.60 11.22
CA ASP A 600 11.64 29.40 10.75
C ASP A 600 12.33 28.81 9.48
N LEU A 601 11.96 27.60 9.07
CA LEU A 601 12.37 27.01 7.79
C LEU A 601 11.61 27.58 6.60
N ILE A 602 10.52 28.35 6.84
CA ILE A 602 9.65 28.90 5.79
C ILE A 602 10.19 30.28 5.38
N PRO A 603 10.47 30.52 4.09
CA PRO A 603 10.91 31.85 3.61
C PRO A 603 9.84 32.94 3.83
N ILE A 604 10.31 34.18 4.13
CA ILE A 604 9.44 35.33 4.42
C ILE A 604 8.37 35.55 3.35
N PRO A 605 8.66 35.58 2.03
CA PRO A 605 7.63 35.81 1.02
C PRO A 605 6.47 34.80 1.09
N ILE A 606 6.78 33.55 1.36
CA ILE A 606 5.78 32.47 1.52
C ILE A 606 4.97 32.69 2.81
N SER A 607 5.64 33.02 3.91
CA SER A 607 5.01 33.26 5.21
C SER A 607 4.04 34.45 5.15
N VAL A 608 4.42 35.55 4.49
CA VAL A 608 3.57 36.73 4.28
C VAL A 608 2.34 36.37 3.45
N MET A 609 2.51 35.67 2.32
CA MET A 609 1.38 35.25 1.49
C MET A 609 0.42 34.33 2.27
N ALA A 610 0.95 33.40 3.06
CA ALA A 610 0.15 32.50 3.88
C ALA A 610 -0.65 33.25 4.95
N ALA A 611 -0.02 34.22 5.61
CA ALA A 611 -0.69 35.06 6.59
C ALA A 611 -1.77 35.95 5.98
N GLN A 612 -1.49 36.60 4.86
CA GLN A 612 -2.46 37.38 4.09
C GLN A 612 -3.67 36.52 3.67
N LYS A 613 -3.43 35.31 3.19
CA LYS A 613 -4.48 34.38 2.84
C LYS A 613 -5.33 34.02 4.04
N PHE A 614 -4.71 33.58 5.13
CA PHE A 614 -5.42 33.22 6.36
C PHE A 614 -6.22 34.39 6.91
N ALA A 615 -5.61 35.60 6.99
CA ALA A 615 -6.25 36.79 7.49
C ALA A 615 -7.50 37.18 6.68
N SER A 616 -7.43 37.06 5.34
CA SER A 616 -8.55 37.42 4.48
C SER A 616 -9.65 36.36 4.44
N GLU A 617 -9.29 35.06 4.33
CA GLU A 617 -10.27 33.97 4.10
C GLU A 617 -10.89 33.48 5.42
N VAL A 618 -10.11 33.37 6.49
CA VAL A 618 -10.55 32.79 7.77
C VAL A 618 -11.00 33.88 8.76
N ARG A 619 -10.25 34.97 8.85
CA ARG A 619 -10.58 36.06 9.79
C ARG A 619 -11.44 37.14 9.17
N GLY A 620 -11.61 37.15 7.84
CA GLY A 620 -12.46 38.12 7.15
C GLY A 620 -11.92 39.58 7.21
N ILE A 621 -10.61 39.73 7.38
CA ILE A 621 -9.95 41.04 7.32
C ILE A 621 -10.04 41.55 5.88
N ARG A 622 -10.36 42.88 5.73
CA ARG A 622 -10.53 43.47 4.41
C ARG A 622 -9.22 43.45 3.63
N LYS A 623 -9.29 43.18 2.31
CA LYS A 623 -8.11 43.06 1.43
C LYS A 623 -7.13 44.26 1.58
N ARG A 624 -7.64 45.48 1.75
CA ARG A 624 -6.80 46.66 1.96
C ARG A 624 -5.93 46.56 3.21
N ASP A 625 -6.54 46.09 4.29
CA ASP A 625 -5.90 46.01 5.60
C ASP A 625 -4.92 44.83 5.65
N VAL A 626 -5.14 43.81 4.81
CA VAL A 626 -4.25 42.62 4.65
C VAL A 626 -2.99 42.97 3.83
N GLU A 627 -3.08 43.94 2.92
CA GLU A 627 -1.93 44.42 2.11
C GLU A 627 -0.88 45.13 2.97
N ASP A 628 -1.23 45.59 4.18
CA ASP A 628 -0.29 46.15 5.15
C ASP A 628 0.61 45.10 5.85
N ILE A 629 0.32 43.79 5.69
CA ILE A 629 1.19 42.72 6.12
C ILE A 629 2.28 42.55 5.06
N THR A 630 3.40 43.20 5.23
CA THR A 630 4.49 43.26 4.23
C THR A 630 5.70 42.43 4.64
N GLU A 631 6.53 42.10 3.68
CA GLU A 631 7.80 41.37 3.90
C GLU A 631 8.72 42.22 4.80
N ASP A 632 8.76 43.56 4.62
CA ASP A 632 9.59 44.47 5.42
C ASP A 632 9.16 44.44 6.89
N CYS A 633 7.84 44.44 7.18
CA CYS A 633 7.33 44.33 8.54
C CYS A 633 7.77 43.05 9.25
N VAL A 634 7.70 41.91 8.55
CA VAL A 634 8.12 40.60 9.09
C VAL A 634 9.64 40.55 9.25
N GLN A 635 10.40 41.05 8.27
CA GLN A 635 11.86 41.07 8.27
C GLN A 635 12.39 41.87 9.48
N GLU A 636 11.82 43.08 9.77
CA GLU A 636 12.20 43.91 10.92
C GLU A 636 12.04 43.15 12.24
N LYS A 637 10.96 42.37 12.38
CA LYS A 637 10.72 41.56 13.59
C LYS A 637 11.71 40.41 13.71
N ILE A 638 11.95 39.68 12.63
CA ILE A 638 12.91 38.57 12.59
C ILE A 638 14.33 39.06 12.90
N GLU A 639 14.75 40.20 12.37
CA GLU A 639 16.03 40.80 12.67
C GLU A 639 16.15 41.26 14.16
N SER A 640 15.04 41.42 14.86
CA SER A 640 15.04 41.65 16.31
C SER A 640 15.20 40.36 17.14
N GLY A 641 15.15 39.17 16.52
CA GLY A 641 15.30 37.85 17.17
C GLY A 641 13.99 37.13 17.49
N VAL A 642 12.89 37.56 16.85
CA VAL A 642 11.56 36.94 16.97
C VAL A 642 11.44 35.79 15.97
N THR A 643 10.74 34.71 16.34
CA THR A 643 10.49 33.55 15.43
C THR A 643 9.59 33.97 14.27
N MET A 644 9.62 33.19 13.18
CA MET A 644 8.83 33.46 11.96
C MET A 644 7.34 33.59 12.28
N PHE A 645 6.79 32.65 13.05
CA PHE A 645 5.37 32.70 13.38
C PHE A 645 4.99 33.92 14.20
N ASP A 646 5.75 34.24 15.25
CA ASP A 646 5.50 35.37 16.11
C ASP A 646 5.66 36.70 15.37
N ALA A 647 6.63 36.84 14.48
CA ALA A 647 6.82 37.98 13.63
C ALA A 647 5.62 38.25 12.73
N VAL A 648 5.11 37.18 12.08
CA VAL A 648 3.95 37.30 11.21
C VAL A 648 2.67 37.57 11.99
N ASP A 649 2.45 36.92 13.16
CA ASP A 649 1.30 37.18 14.03
C ASP A 649 1.29 38.64 14.55
N ALA A 650 2.46 39.17 14.93
CA ALA A 650 2.60 40.54 15.32
C ALA A 650 2.21 41.52 14.20
N CYS A 651 2.59 41.26 12.95
CA CYS A 651 2.18 42.05 11.80
C CYS A 651 0.66 41.96 11.54
N VAL A 652 0.06 40.77 11.66
CA VAL A 652 -1.41 40.57 11.53
C VAL A 652 -2.16 41.33 12.63
N ARG A 653 -1.70 41.30 13.88
CA ARG A 653 -2.29 42.04 14.99
C ARG A 653 -2.22 43.56 14.76
N ALA A 654 -1.07 44.05 14.31
CA ALA A 654 -0.89 45.47 14.00
C ALA A 654 -1.89 45.96 12.94
N CYS A 655 -2.07 45.18 11.85
CA CYS A 655 -3.03 45.51 10.79
C CYS A 655 -4.49 45.43 11.24
N SER A 656 -4.81 44.54 12.18
CA SER A 656 -6.17 44.34 12.70
C SER A 656 -6.50 45.12 13.94
N LYS A 657 -5.60 45.98 14.41
CA LYS A 657 -5.71 46.73 15.68
C LYS A 657 -5.95 45.79 16.86
N ASP A 658 -5.17 44.72 16.96
CA ASP A 658 -5.24 43.68 17.98
C ASP A 658 -6.59 42.95 18.09
N SER A 659 -7.47 43.11 17.12
CA SER A 659 -8.76 42.43 17.11
C SER A 659 -8.70 40.97 16.61
N HIS A 660 -7.61 40.61 15.91
CA HIS A 660 -7.42 39.27 15.32
C HIS A 660 -5.99 38.76 15.55
N TYR A 661 -5.82 37.46 15.68
CA TYR A 661 -4.55 36.76 15.82
C TYR A 661 -4.49 35.59 14.82
N LEU A 662 -3.28 35.18 14.49
CA LEU A 662 -3.06 33.95 13.70
C LEU A 662 -3.28 32.70 14.56
N ASP A 663 -3.86 31.70 13.97
CA ASP A 663 -3.84 30.34 14.51
C ASP A 663 -2.67 29.57 13.85
N LYS A 664 -1.75 29.02 14.66
CA LYS A 664 -0.55 28.35 14.17
C LYS A 664 -0.89 27.25 13.14
N VAL A 665 -1.89 26.42 13.41
CA VAL A 665 -2.31 25.32 12.51
C VAL A 665 -2.91 25.86 11.21
N GLY A 666 -3.73 26.90 11.32
CA GLY A 666 -4.31 27.58 10.15
C GLY A 666 -3.25 28.25 9.27
N PHE A 667 -2.23 28.84 9.89
CA PHE A 667 -1.07 29.40 9.19
C PHE A 667 -0.30 28.30 8.44
N ALA A 668 0.06 27.20 9.11
CA ALA A 668 0.76 26.07 8.48
C ALA A 668 0.01 25.49 7.27
N ARG A 669 -1.32 25.37 7.37
CA ARG A 669 -2.16 24.94 6.23
C ARG A 669 -2.08 25.93 5.06
N SER A 670 -2.14 27.22 5.38
CA SER A 670 -2.03 28.28 4.37
C SER A 670 -0.67 28.26 3.68
N VAL A 671 0.41 27.96 4.42
CA VAL A 671 1.77 27.80 3.84
C VAL A 671 1.76 26.66 2.81
N VAL A 672 1.25 25.48 3.15
CA VAL A 672 1.19 24.34 2.24
C VAL A 672 0.35 24.67 0.99
N GLU A 673 -0.77 25.36 1.14
CA GLU A 673 -1.61 25.80 0.01
C GLU A 673 -0.87 26.82 -0.88
N ILE A 674 -0.15 27.78 -0.31
CA ILE A 674 0.63 28.79 -1.06
C ILE A 674 1.77 28.12 -1.86
N VAL A 675 2.52 27.22 -1.23
CA VAL A 675 3.61 26.50 -1.90
C VAL A 675 3.11 25.71 -3.12
N ASN A 676 2.00 25.00 -2.99
CA ASN A 676 1.37 24.30 -4.12
C ASN A 676 0.89 25.29 -5.20
N SER A 677 0.22 26.36 -4.81
CA SER A 677 -0.26 27.38 -5.76
C SER A 677 0.87 28.09 -6.51
N LEU A 678 2.00 28.37 -5.82
CA LEU A 678 3.20 28.93 -6.45
C LEU A 678 3.83 27.98 -7.45
N LYS A 679 3.83 26.68 -7.17
CA LYS A 679 4.38 25.65 -8.08
C LYS A 679 3.56 25.53 -9.35
N GLU A 680 2.24 25.58 -9.25
CA GLU A 680 1.31 25.52 -10.39
C GLU A 680 1.38 26.78 -11.27
N ASN A 681 1.72 27.93 -10.69
CA ASN A 681 1.80 29.20 -11.44
C ASN A 681 3.15 29.33 -12.15
N THR A 682 3.18 29.07 -13.46
CA THR A 682 4.38 29.19 -14.29
C THR A 682 4.85 30.64 -14.53
N ASN A 683 3.99 31.64 -14.33
CA ASN A 683 4.28 33.08 -14.56
C ASN A 683 4.52 33.86 -13.24
N ARG A 684 5.10 33.22 -12.22
CA ARG A 684 5.42 33.84 -10.95
C ARG A 684 6.62 34.78 -11.03
N GLU A 685 6.65 35.79 -10.18
CA GLU A 685 7.78 36.70 -10.03
C GLU A 685 9.03 35.95 -9.53
N GLN A 686 10.22 36.47 -9.88
CA GLN A 686 11.50 35.83 -9.53
C GLN A 686 11.63 35.63 -8.00
N LYS A 687 11.25 36.63 -7.21
CA LYS A 687 11.31 36.53 -5.72
C LYS A 687 10.54 35.32 -5.16
N TYR A 688 9.40 34.97 -5.73
CA TYR A 688 8.64 33.80 -5.32
C TYR A 688 9.24 32.49 -5.82
N THR A 689 9.96 32.56 -6.94
CA THR A 689 10.75 31.41 -7.40
C THR A 689 11.90 31.14 -6.44
N ASP A 690 12.66 32.17 -6.08
CA ASP A 690 13.78 32.07 -5.14
C ASP A 690 13.31 31.61 -3.75
N ALA A 691 12.16 32.13 -3.28
CA ALA A 691 11.56 31.71 -2.02
C ALA A 691 11.11 30.23 -2.05
N LEU A 692 10.56 29.77 -3.18
CA LEU A 692 10.15 28.39 -3.34
C LEU A 692 11.37 27.44 -3.36
N ASP A 693 12.42 27.82 -4.09
CA ASP A 693 13.66 27.06 -4.14
C ASP A 693 14.33 26.96 -2.74
N GLN A 694 14.27 28.04 -1.97
CA GLN A 694 14.76 28.03 -0.59
C GLN A 694 13.92 27.15 0.34
N PHE A 695 12.59 27.18 0.21
CA PHE A 695 11.68 26.29 0.94
C PHE A 695 12.00 24.83 0.63
N GLU A 696 12.12 24.49 -0.67
CA GLU A 696 12.48 23.16 -1.12
C GLU A 696 13.82 22.71 -0.55
N LEU A 697 14.83 23.57 -0.56
CA LEU A 697 16.16 23.27 -0.03
C LEU A 697 16.12 22.99 1.49
N ASN A 698 15.46 23.88 2.25
CA ASN A 698 15.38 23.77 3.70
C ASN A 698 14.72 22.45 4.13
N PHE A 699 13.59 22.12 3.52
CA PHE A 699 12.87 20.88 3.85
C PHE A 699 13.59 19.61 3.33
N LYS A 700 14.29 19.67 2.20
CA LYS A 700 15.17 18.56 1.76
C LYS A 700 16.29 18.27 2.75
N ILE A 701 16.93 19.31 3.30
CA ILE A 701 17.98 19.14 4.31
C ILE A 701 17.39 18.52 5.58
N LEU A 702 16.27 19.03 6.06
CA LEU A 702 15.57 18.48 7.23
C LEU A 702 15.22 17.01 7.03
N PHE A 703 14.58 16.67 5.92
CA PHE A 703 14.14 15.28 5.65
C PHE A 703 15.30 14.33 5.48
N ARG A 704 16.42 14.76 4.87
CA ARG A 704 17.66 13.96 4.78
C ARG A 704 18.21 13.61 6.16
N GLU A 705 18.19 14.56 7.10
CA GLU A 705 18.63 14.31 8.45
C GLU A 705 17.65 13.42 9.25
N LEU A 706 16.35 13.56 9.03
CA LEU A 706 15.36 12.68 9.61
C LEU A 706 15.46 11.25 9.04
N ASP A 707 15.69 11.07 7.73
CA ASP A 707 15.90 9.76 7.10
C ASP A 707 17.14 9.04 7.64
N LYS A 708 18.24 9.78 7.84
CA LYS A 708 19.44 9.24 8.48
C LYS A 708 19.16 8.73 9.89
N ARG A 709 18.43 9.49 10.71
CA ARG A 709 18.05 9.09 12.06
C ARG A 709 17.06 7.92 12.06
N LYS A 710 16.10 7.90 11.12
CA LYS A 710 15.19 6.79 10.89
C LYS A 710 15.97 5.50 10.63
N SER A 711 16.92 5.53 9.69
CA SER A 711 17.73 4.36 9.34
C SER A 711 18.53 3.82 10.54
N LEU A 712 19.10 4.72 11.35
CA LEU A 712 19.80 4.33 12.58
C LEU A 712 18.86 3.74 13.64
N ALA A 713 17.68 4.32 13.81
CA ALA A 713 16.69 3.83 14.79
C ALA A 713 16.09 2.47 14.38
N GLU A 714 15.89 2.25 13.08
CA GLU A 714 15.43 0.96 12.54
C GLU A 714 16.47 -0.14 12.67
N LEU A 715 17.74 0.19 12.42
CA LEU A 715 18.87 -0.72 12.64
C LEU A 715 18.95 -1.13 14.13
N GLU A 716 18.87 -0.16 15.03
CA GLU A 716 18.88 -0.43 16.48
C GLU A 716 17.68 -1.30 16.92
N ARG A 717 16.49 -1.01 16.39
CA ARG A 717 15.30 -1.83 16.62
C ARG A 717 15.51 -3.28 16.18
N THR A 718 16.13 -3.49 15.02
CA THR A 718 16.43 -4.84 14.50
C THR A 718 17.39 -5.56 15.44
N ARG A 719 18.41 -4.86 15.94
CA ARG A 719 19.36 -5.39 16.94
C ARG A 719 18.68 -5.74 18.27
N GLU A 720 17.81 -4.86 18.78
CA GLU A 720 17.05 -5.12 20.02
C GLU A 720 16.16 -6.35 19.89
N LYS A 721 15.47 -6.52 18.74
CA LYS A 721 14.64 -7.71 18.45
C LYS A 721 15.46 -9.01 18.41
N ALA A 722 16.62 -8.98 17.74
CA ALA A 722 17.50 -10.14 17.68
C ALA A 722 18.02 -10.51 19.08
N SER A 723 18.46 -9.52 19.86
CA SER A 723 18.90 -9.71 21.23
C SER A 723 17.82 -10.30 22.15
N GLN A 724 16.56 -9.87 22.00
CA GLN A 724 15.46 -10.41 22.78
C GLN A 724 15.17 -11.87 22.40
N LYS A 725 15.15 -12.21 21.11
CA LYS A 725 14.96 -13.60 20.64
C LYS A 725 16.06 -14.55 21.14
N VAL A 726 17.31 -14.09 21.14
CA VAL A 726 18.44 -14.85 21.69
C VAL A 726 18.20 -15.10 23.18
N LYS A 727 17.79 -14.06 23.89
CA LYS A 727 17.51 -14.18 25.34
C LYS A 727 16.35 -15.14 25.65
N ASP A 728 15.25 -15.04 24.89
CA ASP A 728 14.09 -15.93 25.05
C ASP A 728 14.48 -17.40 24.78
N LEU A 729 15.36 -17.64 23.78
CA LEU A 729 15.88 -18.96 23.46
C LEU A 729 16.78 -19.49 24.60
N GLU A 730 17.66 -18.64 25.15
CA GLU A 730 18.50 -18.99 26.32
C GLU A 730 17.64 -19.33 27.54
N GLU A 731 16.69 -18.47 27.90
CA GLU A 731 15.79 -18.68 29.03
C GLU A 731 14.96 -19.97 28.86
N SER A 732 14.46 -20.23 27.65
CA SER A 732 13.72 -21.46 27.33
C SER A 732 14.62 -22.69 27.48
N PHE A 733 15.83 -22.67 26.93
CA PHE A 733 16.78 -23.77 27.02
C PHE A 733 17.18 -24.10 28.48
N PHE A 734 17.59 -23.10 29.24
CA PHE A 734 18.00 -23.29 30.63
C PHE A 734 16.84 -23.61 31.56
N SER A 735 15.62 -23.20 31.25
CA SER A 735 14.42 -23.62 31.99
C SER A 735 14.11 -25.11 31.78
N ASN A 736 14.31 -25.61 30.56
CA ASN A 736 14.10 -27.02 30.22
C ASN A 736 15.26 -27.94 30.76
N HIS A 737 16.46 -27.37 30.90
CA HIS A 737 17.65 -28.10 31.33
C HIS A 737 18.31 -27.47 32.58
N PRO A 738 17.61 -27.39 33.73
CA PRO A 738 18.08 -26.63 34.88
C PRO A 738 19.35 -27.19 35.52
N ASN A 739 19.56 -28.51 35.43
CA ASN A 739 20.63 -29.24 36.14
C ASN A 739 21.66 -29.93 35.22
N GLY A 740 21.59 -29.63 33.90
CA GLY A 740 22.47 -30.20 32.87
C GLY A 740 21.71 -30.60 31.59
N ALA A 741 22.44 -30.63 30.50
CA ALA A 741 21.94 -31.02 29.19
C ALA A 741 22.88 -32.03 28.53
N ASN A 742 22.36 -32.85 27.62
CA ASN A 742 23.19 -33.69 26.75
C ASN A 742 23.78 -32.83 25.62
N ARG A 743 24.88 -33.28 25.04
CA ARG A 743 25.53 -32.58 23.92
C ARG A 743 24.58 -32.39 22.72
N GLU A 744 23.69 -33.37 22.49
CA GLU A 744 22.66 -33.29 21.43
C GLU A 744 21.70 -32.11 21.65
N ASP A 745 21.18 -31.96 22.86
CA ASP A 745 20.29 -30.84 23.24
C ASP A 745 20.99 -29.49 23.06
N VAL A 746 22.30 -29.44 23.38
CA VAL A 746 23.12 -28.24 23.24
C VAL A 746 23.43 -27.95 21.77
N VAL A 747 23.66 -28.95 20.96
CA VAL A 747 23.84 -28.78 19.48
C VAL A 747 22.58 -28.16 18.86
N GLU A 748 21.40 -28.71 19.19
CA GLU A 748 20.11 -28.16 18.70
C GLU A 748 19.91 -26.70 19.14
N PHE A 749 20.26 -26.38 20.39
CA PHE A 749 20.20 -25.01 20.90
C PHE A 749 21.14 -24.06 20.14
N VAL A 750 22.38 -24.48 19.91
CA VAL A 750 23.41 -23.72 19.20
C VAL A 750 23.03 -23.51 17.73
N GLU A 751 22.46 -24.52 17.07
CA GLU A 751 21.96 -24.43 15.69
C GLU A 751 20.80 -23.43 15.60
N LYS A 752 19.89 -23.38 16.58
CA LYS A 752 18.83 -22.39 16.67
C LYS A 752 19.39 -20.98 16.87
N LEU A 753 20.46 -20.82 17.67
CA LEU A 753 21.17 -19.53 17.80
C LEU A 753 21.80 -19.11 16.49
N GLU A 754 22.50 -19.99 15.79
CA GLU A 754 23.12 -19.71 14.49
C GLU A 754 22.08 -19.34 13.44
N ALA A 755 20.93 -20.03 13.43
CA ALA A 755 19.83 -19.72 12.52
C ALA A 755 19.24 -18.30 12.75
N LEU A 756 19.17 -17.84 13.98
CA LEU A 756 18.78 -16.47 14.30
C LEU A 756 19.79 -15.42 13.82
N LEU A 757 21.08 -15.77 13.81
CA LEU A 757 22.18 -14.89 13.38
C LEU A 757 22.40 -14.90 11.85
N LEU A 758 21.89 -15.91 11.12
CA LEU A 758 21.97 -15.97 9.65
C LEU A 758 21.17 -14.84 8.94
N LEU A 759 20.30 -14.17 9.67
CA LEU A 759 19.47 -13.07 9.17
C LEU A 759 20.13 -11.69 9.35
N ASP A 760 21.34 -11.63 9.93
CA ASP A 760 22.04 -10.39 10.23
C ASP A 760 23.53 -10.50 9.87
N ASP A 761 23.98 -9.71 8.89
CA ASP A 761 25.37 -9.62 8.44
C ASP A 761 26.17 -8.55 9.19
N SER A 762 25.79 -8.19 10.41
CA SER A 762 26.50 -7.19 11.20
C SER A 762 27.81 -7.76 11.78
N PHE A 763 28.74 -6.87 12.08
CA PHE A 763 30.01 -7.23 12.76
C PHE A 763 29.78 -7.94 14.09
N ASP A 764 28.72 -7.57 14.80
CA ASP A 764 28.32 -8.16 16.08
C ASP A 764 27.89 -9.64 15.91
N SER A 765 27.26 -9.97 14.78
CA SER A 765 26.88 -11.36 14.45
C SER A 765 28.11 -12.23 14.21
N ASP A 766 29.15 -11.69 13.59
CA ASP A 766 30.41 -12.42 13.35
C ASP A 766 31.18 -12.72 14.64
N GLU A 767 31.16 -11.83 15.63
CA GLU A 767 31.76 -12.10 16.96
C GLU A 767 30.99 -13.17 17.70
N ILE A 768 29.68 -13.14 17.64
CA ILE A 768 28.85 -14.18 18.27
C ILE A 768 29.07 -15.53 17.58
N ARG A 769 29.15 -15.58 16.26
CA ARG A 769 29.47 -16.79 15.48
C ARG A 769 30.83 -17.36 15.89
N LYS A 770 31.84 -16.51 16.09
CA LYS A 770 33.14 -16.94 16.61
C LYS A 770 33.05 -17.53 18.05
N GLY A 771 32.27 -16.87 18.91
CA GLY A 771 32.00 -17.35 20.26
C GLY A 771 31.28 -18.70 20.26
N ILE A 772 30.30 -18.89 19.39
CA ILE A 772 29.59 -20.18 19.18
C ILE A 772 30.58 -21.25 18.70
N GLY A 773 31.47 -20.92 17.77
CA GLY A 773 32.55 -21.84 17.35
C GLY A 773 33.45 -22.26 18.49
N GLY A 774 33.77 -21.33 19.41
CA GLY A 774 34.49 -21.63 20.66
C GLY A 774 33.72 -22.62 21.54
N ILE A 775 32.45 -22.37 21.83
CA ILE A 775 31.58 -23.26 22.63
C ILE A 775 31.50 -24.66 22.00
N ARG A 776 31.36 -24.79 20.67
CA ARG A 776 31.35 -26.11 19.99
C ARG A 776 32.62 -26.91 20.26
N ASN A 777 33.76 -26.24 20.27
CA ASN A 777 35.07 -26.89 20.51
C ASN A 777 35.30 -27.20 21.99
N ASP A 778 35.08 -26.23 22.87
CA ASP A 778 35.38 -26.34 24.32
C ASP A 778 34.51 -27.41 24.99
N TYR A 779 33.23 -27.56 24.56
CA TYR A 779 32.30 -28.55 25.11
C TYR A 779 32.19 -29.81 24.23
N LYS A 780 33.06 -29.97 23.21
CA LYS A 780 33.17 -31.15 22.33
C LYS A 780 31.81 -31.58 21.76
N LEU A 781 31.06 -30.60 21.25
CA LEU A 781 29.68 -30.83 20.75
C LEU A 781 29.60 -31.68 19.49
N HIS A 782 30.71 -32.06 18.90
CA HIS A 782 30.82 -32.94 17.71
C HIS A 782 31.15 -34.43 18.06
N ILE A 783 31.31 -34.77 19.33
CA ILE A 783 31.70 -36.12 19.79
C ILE A 783 30.73 -36.60 20.85
N ASN A 784 30.28 -37.84 20.76
CA ASN A 784 29.43 -38.51 21.75
C ASN A 784 28.21 -37.71 22.19
N LEU A 785 27.31 -37.44 21.24
CA LEU A 785 26.15 -36.55 21.43
C LEU A 785 25.23 -36.94 22.60
N GLY A 786 25.15 -38.22 22.96
CA GLY A 786 24.36 -38.72 24.10
C GLY A 786 24.98 -38.47 25.49
N GLU A 787 26.24 -37.99 25.57
CA GLU A 787 26.87 -37.68 26.84
C GLU A 787 26.44 -36.27 27.34
N ARG A 788 26.47 -36.13 28.70
CA ARG A 788 26.21 -34.81 29.31
C ARG A 788 27.37 -33.85 29.08
N VAL A 789 27.05 -32.57 28.94
CA VAL A 789 28.04 -31.50 28.87
C VAL A 789 28.77 -31.43 30.21
N GLU A 790 30.12 -31.50 30.15
CA GLU A 790 31.00 -31.31 31.30
C GLU A 790 30.98 -29.84 31.73
N ASN A 791 31.06 -29.56 33.05
CA ASN A 791 31.05 -28.20 33.60
C ASN A 791 29.86 -27.33 33.12
N TYR A 792 28.64 -27.85 33.29
CA TYR A 792 27.42 -27.23 32.82
C TYR A 792 27.21 -25.78 33.30
N GLU A 793 27.62 -25.44 34.53
CA GLU A 793 27.56 -24.06 35.04
C GLU A 793 28.52 -23.12 34.27
N GLN A 794 29.69 -23.60 33.87
CA GLN A 794 30.62 -22.84 33.04
C GLN A 794 30.05 -22.68 31.65
N PHE A 795 29.47 -23.73 31.07
CA PHE A 795 28.76 -23.66 29.81
C PHE A 795 27.65 -22.59 29.82
N LYS A 796 26.82 -22.57 30.87
CA LYS A 796 25.77 -21.57 31.04
C LYS A 796 26.33 -20.16 31.08
N HIS A 797 27.45 -19.97 31.79
CA HIS A 797 28.14 -18.70 31.89
C HIS A 797 28.72 -18.28 30.51
N ASP A 798 29.30 -19.21 29.75
CA ASP A 798 29.89 -18.93 28.44
C ASP A 798 28.82 -18.64 27.39
N VAL A 799 27.68 -19.32 27.41
CA VAL A 799 26.51 -18.97 26.60
C VAL A 799 25.98 -17.59 26.96
N GLN A 800 25.86 -17.25 28.24
CA GLN A 800 25.43 -15.92 28.68
C GLN A 800 26.42 -14.80 28.31
N ARG A 801 27.65 -15.13 28.00
CA ARG A 801 28.65 -14.22 27.43
C ARG A 801 28.43 -13.95 25.93
N LEU A 802 27.76 -14.83 25.20
CA LEU A 802 27.34 -14.63 23.82
C LEU A 802 26.22 -13.58 23.78
N LYS A 803 26.45 -12.37 24.24
CA LYS A 803 25.42 -11.33 24.22
C LYS A 803 25.55 -10.53 22.93
N TYR A 804 24.39 -10.25 22.32
CA TYR A 804 24.34 -9.34 21.20
C TYR A 804 24.84 -7.95 21.67
N LEU A 805 25.90 -7.46 21.07
CA LEU A 805 26.75 -6.38 21.58
C LEU A 805 26.13 -4.99 21.66
N GLY A 806 24.87 -4.80 21.29
CA GLY A 806 24.18 -3.52 21.50
C GLY A 806 24.12 -3.05 22.96
N LYS A 807 24.46 -3.90 23.95
CA LYS A 807 24.47 -3.59 25.39
C LYS A 807 25.84 -3.42 26.03
N PHE A 808 26.94 -3.75 25.36
CA PHE A 808 28.25 -3.87 26.01
C PHE A 808 29.16 -2.66 25.94
N ALA A 809 28.94 -1.72 25.03
CA ALA A 809 29.71 -0.48 25.02
C ALA A 809 29.59 0.36 26.32
N SER A 810 28.60 0.05 27.18
CA SER A 810 28.40 0.77 28.44
C SER A 810 28.85 0.04 29.72
N GLN A 811 29.16 -1.28 29.67
CA GLN A 811 29.67 -2.00 30.85
C GLN A 811 31.19 -2.26 30.80
N GLY A 812 31.79 -2.35 29.61
CA GLY A 812 33.24 -2.49 29.49
C GLY A 812 34.04 -1.20 29.77
N LYS A 813 33.39 -0.04 29.84
CA LYS A 813 34.02 1.22 30.22
C LYS A 813 34.13 1.42 31.74
N GLN A 814 33.38 0.67 32.54
CA GLN A 814 33.47 0.78 34.02
C GLN A 814 34.46 -0.19 34.67
N GLU A 815 34.88 -1.27 34.00
CA GLU A 815 35.90 -2.18 34.52
C GLU A 815 37.32 -1.93 33.91
N HIS A 816 37.45 -1.09 32.85
CA HIS A 816 38.73 -0.71 32.26
C HIS A 816 39.23 0.69 32.66
N ASP A 817 38.42 1.55 33.27
CA ASP A 817 38.85 2.87 33.76
C ASP A 817 39.58 2.83 35.10
N GLU A 818 39.69 1.63 35.72
CA GLU A 818 40.60 1.43 36.88
C GLU A 818 41.99 0.84 36.56
N MET A 819 42.25 0.50 35.29
CA MET A 819 43.60 0.05 34.87
C MET A 819 43.89 0.49 33.45
N SER A 820 44.22 1.73 33.24
CA SER A 820 45.24 2.28 32.35
C SER A 820 44.95 3.73 31.92
N SER A 821 45.55 4.63 32.64
CA SER A 821 46.10 5.84 32.02
C SER A 821 47.19 5.42 31.04
N ASP A 822 46.96 5.42 29.76
CA ASP A 822 47.87 5.98 28.71
C ASP A 822 47.42 5.64 27.29
N HIS A 823 47.49 6.69 26.44
CA HIS A 823 47.55 6.74 24.96
C HIS A 823 46.43 6.15 24.13
N GLY A 824 45.47 6.99 23.63
CA GLY A 824 45.74 7.68 22.35
C GLY A 824 45.73 6.78 21.14
N LEU A 825 44.52 6.63 20.51
CA LEU A 825 44.35 6.35 19.08
C LEU A 825 42.87 5.97 18.75
N ALA A 826 42.05 6.98 18.64
CA ALA A 826 40.75 6.83 17.93
C ALA A 826 40.19 8.21 17.56
N ASN A 827 40.95 8.94 16.79
CA ASN A 827 40.50 10.14 16.07
C ASN A 827 41.26 10.23 14.75
N SER A 828 40.85 9.46 13.77
CA SER A 828 41.28 9.68 12.37
C SER A 828 40.40 8.88 11.42
N LEU A 829 39.16 9.32 11.22
CA LEU A 829 38.32 8.97 10.06
C LEU A 829 37.19 9.98 9.91
N LEU A 830 37.51 11.27 9.85
CA LEU A 830 36.65 12.34 9.35
C LEU A 830 37.51 13.58 9.10
N GLU A 831 38.28 13.59 8.02
CA GLU A 831 38.71 14.87 7.39
C GLU A 831 38.76 14.70 5.89
N ASN A 832 38.08 15.59 5.22
CA ASN A 832 38.02 15.79 3.77
C ASN A 832 39.38 16.20 3.22
N PRO A 833 39.66 15.92 1.96
CA PRO A 833 40.78 16.55 1.25
C PRO A 833 40.26 17.68 0.35
N ASP A 834 40.67 18.88 0.63
CA ASP A 834 40.78 19.92 -0.41
C ASP A 834 42.03 20.75 -0.19
N SER A 835 42.66 20.97 -1.30
CA SER A 835 43.56 22.05 -1.72
C SER A 835 45.07 21.80 -1.79
N THR A 836 45.44 21.68 -3.05
CA THR A 836 46.54 22.46 -3.77
C THR A 836 47.99 22.19 -3.50
N ASP A 837 48.56 21.71 -4.55
CA ASP A 837 49.72 22.25 -5.33
C ASP A 837 51.16 21.89 -4.95
N SER A 838 51.86 21.51 -6.01
CA SER A 838 53.28 21.56 -6.34
C SER A 838 54.10 20.25 -6.37
N SER A 839 54.38 19.86 -7.60
CA SER A 839 55.44 18.92 -8.03
C SER A 839 56.85 19.55 -7.82
N PRO A 840 58.02 18.92 -8.11
CA PRO A 840 58.34 17.59 -8.64
C PRO A 840 59.62 16.93 -8.02
N GLU A 841 59.93 15.71 -8.32
CA GLU A 841 61.12 15.12 -8.87
C GLU A 841 61.44 13.68 -8.46
N LYS A 842 61.59 12.86 -9.47
CA LYS A 842 62.49 11.76 -9.79
C LYS A 842 62.93 10.71 -8.78
N GLY A 843 62.85 9.46 -9.24
CA GLY A 843 63.70 8.38 -8.83
C GLY A 843 63.14 6.98 -9.02
N GLU A 844 63.27 6.39 -10.20
CA GLU A 844 63.27 4.92 -10.44
C GLU A 844 64.61 4.31 -10.01
N PRO A 845 64.90 2.97 -10.15
CA PRO A 845 64.04 1.77 -10.11
C PRO A 845 64.67 0.63 -9.26
N THR A 846 64.04 -0.53 -9.23
CA THR A 846 64.57 -1.92 -9.39
C THR A 846 63.72 -2.92 -8.68
N SER A 847 63.11 -3.77 -9.40
CA SER A 847 63.34 -5.13 -9.89
C SER A 847 63.13 -6.28 -8.92
N SER A 848 62.43 -7.21 -9.43
CA SER A 848 62.44 -8.69 -9.33
C SER A 848 61.32 -9.28 -8.52
N SER A 849 60.52 -10.19 -8.97
CA SER A 849 60.51 -11.24 -9.94
C SER A 849 59.57 -12.37 -9.44
N LEU A 850 58.76 -12.85 -10.39
CA LEU A 850 58.38 -14.24 -10.55
C LEU A 850 57.36 -14.82 -9.55
N THR A 851 56.28 -15.52 -9.91
CA THR A 851 55.90 -16.29 -11.09
C THR A 851 54.44 -16.77 -10.97
N ASN A 852 53.78 -16.79 -12.13
CA ASN A 852 52.87 -17.83 -12.66
C ASN A 852 51.70 -18.36 -11.80
N SER A 853 50.54 -18.59 -12.28
CA SER A 853 50.02 -18.93 -13.61
C SER A 853 48.50 -19.08 -13.54
N GLY A 854 47.85 -18.81 -14.64
CA GLY A 854 46.75 -19.64 -15.12
C GLY A 854 45.50 -18.92 -15.58
N MET A 855 45.50 -18.62 -16.84
CA MET A 855 44.44 -18.34 -17.80
C MET A 855 43.16 -19.15 -17.59
N ILE A 856 42.01 -18.56 -17.96
CA ILE A 856 41.19 -18.72 -19.19
C ILE A 856 40.05 -17.70 -19.06
N GLY A 857 39.81 -16.92 -19.89
CA GLY A 857 39.55 -16.31 -21.12
C GLY A 857 38.21 -16.71 -21.75
N SER A 858 37.27 -15.80 -21.95
CA SER A 858 36.43 -15.84 -23.13
C SER A 858 35.70 -14.51 -23.39
N ARG A 859 35.81 -14.18 -24.60
CA ARG A 859 35.51 -13.02 -25.42
C ARG A 859 34.03 -12.63 -25.50
N ARG A 860 33.80 -11.31 -25.54
CA ARG A 860 32.68 -10.67 -26.27
C ARG A 860 32.95 -10.67 -27.77
N PRO A 861 31.94 -10.59 -28.63
CA PRO A 861 32.11 -10.00 -29.95
C PRO A 861 31.35 -8.69 -30.13
N LYS A 862 31.99 -7.81 -30.91
CA LYS A 862 31.50 -6.51 -31.37
C LYS A 862 30.54 -6.67 -32.57
N LYS A 863 29.66 -5.68 -32.70
CA LYS A 863 28.89 -5.32 -33.90
C LYS A 863 29.80 -4.96 -35.09
N SER A 864 29.36 -5.35 -36.30
CA SER A 864 29.60 -4.62 -37.52
C SER A 864 28.35 -4.55 -38.40
N ARG A 865 28.17 -3.39 -39.00
CA ARG A 865 27.14 -3.00 -40.01
C ARG A 865 27.51 -3.56 -41.38
N ASP A 866 26.51 -3.66 -42.19
CA ASP A 866 26.26 -3.20 -43.54
C ASP A 866 25.54 -4.24 -44.40
N GLY A 867 24.51 -3.80 -45.05
CA GLY A 867 24.38 -3.67 -46.48
C GLY A 867 23.17 -4.43 -47.08
N ASN A 868 22.11 -3.72 -47.30
CA ASN A 868 21.30 -3.60 -48.53
C ASN A 868 20.84 -4.81 -49.40
N GLN A 869 19.59 -4.65 -49.77
CA GLN A 869 18.90 -4.91 -51.08
C GLN A 869 17.84 -6.03 -51.15
N ASP A 870 16.64 -5.51 -51.29
CA ASP A 870 15.59 -5.80 -52.29
C ASP A 870 15.26 -7.26 -52.74
N HIS A 871 14.05 -7.64 -52.62
CA HIS A 871 13.00 -7.89 -53.65
C HIS A 871 11.78 -8.63 -53.09
N SER A 872 10.66 -7.97 -53.12
CA SER A 872 9.39 -8.25 -53.78
C SER A 872 8.90 -9.71 -53.86
N THR A 873 7.65 -9.86 -53.52
CA THR A 873 6.45 -10.37 -54.24
C THR A 873 5.60 -11.36 -53.45
N THR A 874 4.41 -10.93 -53.23
CA THR A 874 3.06 -11.48 -53.51
C THR A 874 2.59 -12.81 -52.93
N SER A 875 1.48 -12.67 -52.22
CA SER A 875 0.18 -13.38 -52.34
C SER A 875 0.08 -14.83 -51.89
N GLN A 876 -0.59 -15.12 -50.91
CA GLN A 876 -2.00 -15.58 -50.81
C GLN A 876 -2.47 -15.57 -49.40
#